data_8d35ae7b8d1147124f5ad25b49cf848e
#
_entry.id   8d35ae7b8d1147124f5ad25b49cf848e
#
_cell.length_a   1.000
_cell.length_b   1.000
_cell.length_c   1.000
_cell.angle_alpha   90.00
_cell.angle_beta   90.00
_cell.angle_gamma   90.00
#
_symmetry.space_group_name_H-M   'P 1'
#
loop_
_entity.id
_entity.type
_entity.pdbx_description
1 polymer ?
#
loop_
_entity_poly.entity_id
_entity_poly.type
_entity_poly.pdbx_seq_one_letter_code
_entity_poly.pdbx_strand_id
1 'polypeptide(L)'
;MVLQKLMGFGKQLLRVKSINGNSEESRLSRCLNTFDLVALGVGSTLGAGVYVLAGAVARDNAGPAIVLCFLIAALASVLAGLCYAEFGARVPKTGSAYLYSYVTVGELWAFITGWNLILSYIIGTSSVARAWSATFDELIGGHIERFCRQYMSIQAPGILAEYPDMFAVLIIITLSGLLAFGVKESAMVNKVFTCINVLVLLFMVVSGLVKGTLKNWQIDPQQVLNISNTNASSLNLTESRVSVETLGEGGFMPFGITGVLSGAATCFYAFVGFDCIATTGEEVKNPQRAIPIGIVSSLLICFVAYFGVSAALTLMMPYYLLDSNSPLPAAFKYVGWEGATYSVAVGSLCALSTSLLGAMFPLPRVIYAMARDGLLFSFLAHVSERKSPVSSTMAAGVMSAVMAFLFDLKDLVDLMSIGTLLAYTLVAACVLVLRYQPKQPGLSYQMAELQEEADLGDGISVPSMVMLEGMEERFSFRSMMSPQNTEPSTLSGFIVNIAVSVLGVLILLFSILAVNGGMAVLNLFVLAVIFAACCFLTFIVGRQPQSKTKLSFKVPMLPFIPVISMFVNVYLMMQLDRGTWIRFAVWMALGFAIYFGYGIHHSLEGSAARPSPDTEMRGFKPSHELRGPAMSPEKEAFLHNGLEAESREEDDEDDDDDDGDF
;
A
#
# COMPACT_ATOMS: atom_id res chain seq x y z
N MET A 1 -14.50 -27.13 -28.16
CA MET A 1 -13.89 -27.71 -26.94
C MET A 1 -12.72 -26.87 -26.40
N VAL A 2 -11.66 -26.58 -27.20
CA VAL A 2 -10.52 -25.74 -26.74
C VAL A 2 -10.96 -24.33 -26.39
N LEU A 3 -11.75 -23.67 -27.22
CA LEU A 3 -12.25 -22.30 -26.99
C LEU A 3 -13.14 -22.20 -25.74
N GLN A 4 -13.96 -23.21 -25.46
CA GLN A 4 -14.78 -23.26 -24.23
C GLN A 4 -13.92 -23.44 -22.98
N LYS A 5 -12.86 -24.26 -23.03
CA LYS A 5 -11.90 -24.40 -21.95
C LYS A 5 -11.13 -23.08 -21.72
N LEU A 6 -10.73 -22.39 -22.80
CA LEU A 6 -10.06 -21.08 -22.70
C LEU A 6 -10.99 -20.01 -22.12
N MET A 7 -12.26 -19.96 -22.56
CA MET A 7 -13.25 -19.05 -21.98
C MET A 7 -13.57 -19.38 -20.52
N GLY A 8 -13.65 -20.66 -20.17
CA GLY A 8 -13.81 -21.10 -18.78
C GLY A 8 -12.62 -20.68 -17.91
N PHE A 9 -11.40 -20.85 -18.40
CA PHE A 9 -10.17 -20.42 -17.73
C PHE A 9 -10.12 -18.89 -17.58
N GLY A 10 -10.47 -18.12 -18.63
CA GLY A 10 -10.56 -16.66 -18.56
C GLY A 10 -11.58 -16.19 -17.53
N LYS A 11 -12.75 -16.84 -17.42
CA LYS A 11 -13.73 -16.57 -16.37
C LYS A 11 -13.19 -16.85 -14.96
N GLN A 12 -12.34 -17.87 -14.81
CA GLN A 12 -11.69 -18.15 -13.53
C GLN A 12 -10.73 -17.04 -13.10
N LEU A 13 -9.93 -16.50 -14.01
CA LEU A 13 -8.97 -15.42 -13.73
C LEU A 13 -9.64 -14.08 -13.36
N LEU A 14 -10.86 -13.85 -13.87
CA LEU A 14 -11.62 -12.61 -13.69
C LEU A 14 -12.73 -12.73 -12.64
N ARG A 15 -12.70 -13.75 -11.77
CA ARG A 15 -13.65 -13.87 -10.66
C ARG A 15 -13.54 -12.67 -9.73
N VAL A 16 -14.67 -12.05 -9.42
CA VAL A 16 -14.77 -10.91 -8.51
C VAL A 16 -15.33 -11.41 -7.19
N LYS A 17 -14.71 -10.99 -6.09
CA LYS A 17 -15.16 -11.34 -4.74
C LYS A 17 -16.38 -10.52 -4.37
N SER A 18 -17.49 -11.19 -3.98
CA SER A 18 -18.67 -10.54 -3.45
C SER A 18 -18.49 -10.18 -1.97
N ILE A 19 -18.77 -8.93 -1.61
CA ILE A 19 -18.81 -8.49 -0.21
C ILE A 19 -20.24 -8.67 0.27
N ASN A 20 -20.55 -9.83 0.84
CA ASN A 20 -21.84 -10.04 1.49
C ASN A 20 -21.93 -9.15 2.74
N GLY A 21 -23.03 -8.40 2.86
CA GLY A 21 -23.29 -7.48 3.98
C GLY A 21 -23.45 -8.18 5.34
N ASN A 22 -23.66 -9.49 5.37
CA ASN A 22 -23.64 -10.29 6.58
C ASN A 22 -22.17 -10.47 7.01
N SER A 23 -21.77 -9.61 7.93
CA SER A 23 -20.47 -9.64 8.57
C SER A 23 -20.21 -11.00 9.19
N GLU A 24 -19.40 -11.85 8.54
CA GLU A 24 -18.62 -12.79 9.32
C GLU A 24 -17.91 -11.97 10.40
N GLU A 25 -18.12 -12.31 11.66
CA GLU A 25 -17.47 -11.64 12.78
C GLU A 25 -15.96 -11.64 12.51
N SER A 26 -15.38 -10.45 12.50
CA SER A 26 -13.95 -10.31 12.29
C SER A 26 -13.20 -11.13 13.34
N ARG A 27 -12.33 -12.03 12.89
CA ARG A 27 -11.46 -12.83 13.76
C ARG A 27 -10.33 -12.01 14.38
N LEU A 28 -10.17 -10.73 13.94
CA LEU A 28 -9.15 -9.81 14.43
C LEU A 28 -9.68 -8.90 15.54
N SER A 29 -8.79 -8.39 16.39
CA SER A 29 -9.14 -7.55 17.53
C SER A 29 -9.41 -6.10 17.12
N ARG A 30 -10.62 -5.57 17.33
CA ARG A 30 -11.01 -4.16 17.07
C ARG A 30 -10.56 -3.25 18.21
N CYS A 31 -9.31 -2.83 18.21
CA CYS A 31 -8.75 -1.99 19.29
C CYS A 31 -8.23 -0.61 18.85
N LEU A 32 -8.00 -0.37 17.54
CA LEU A 32 -7.38 0.84 17.02
C LEU A 32 -8.36 2.00 16.89
N ASN A 33 -7.92 3.19 17.33
CA ASN A 33 -8.61 4.48 17.17
C ASN A 33 -8.00 5.29 16.02
N THR A 34 -8.64 6.41 15.63
CA THR A 34 -8.12 7.32 14.60
C THR A 34 -6.72 7.84 14.92
N PHE A 35 -6.44 8.18 16.19
CA PHE A 35 -5.12 8.63 16.61
C PHE A 35 -4.05 7.54 16.47
N ASP A 36 -4.41 6.28 16.76
CA ASP A 36 -3.52 5.13 16.57
C ASP A 36 -3.15 4.96 15.09
N LEU A 37 -4.13 5.19 14.19
CA LEU A 37 -3.89 5.12 12.74
C LEU A 37 -2.98 6.26 12.24
N VAL A 38 -3.20 7.48 12.72
CA VAL A 38 -2.31 8.60 12.38
C VAL A 38 -0.89 8.31 12.87
N ALA A 39 -0.74 7.85 14.12
CA ALA A 39 0.57 7.49 14.67
C ALA A 39 1.21 6.30 13.91
N LEU A 40 0.41 5.33 13.49
CA LEU A 40 0.87 4.21 12.67
C LEU A 40 1.36 4.70 11.30
N GLY A 41 0.59 5.52 10.60
CA GLY A 41 0.96 6.08 9.30
C GLY A 41 2.18 6.99 9.38
N VAL A 42 2.22 7.89 10.35
CA VAL A 42 3.38 8.77 10.57
C VAL A 42 4.62 7.96 10.96
N GLY A 43 4.49 7.03 11.90
CA GLY A 43 5.60 6.19 12.35
C GLY A 43 6.14 5.26 11.25
N SER A 44 5.25 4.69 10.43
CA SER A 44 5.62 3.86 9.29
C SER A 44 6.38 4.65 8.22
N THR A 45 5.96 5.89 7.97
CA THR A 45 6.48 6.73 6.88
C THR A 45 7.74 7.50 7.31
N LEU A 46 7.76 8.13 8.51
CA LEU A 46 8.91 8.90 9.02
C LEU A 46 10.02 7.98 9.55
N GLY A 47 10.76 7.35 8.67
CA GLY A 47 11.85 6.44 9.01
C GLY A 47 13.12 6.70 8.19
N ALA A 48 13.62 5.68 7.52
CA ALA A 48 14.84 5.74 6.72
C ALA A 48 14.83 6.88 5.67
N GLY A 49 13.67 7.29 5.21
CA GLY A 49 13.51 8.38 4.24
C GLY A 49 14.10 9.71 4.70
N VAL A 50 13.90 10.10 5.96
CA VAL A 50 14.40 11.38 6.49
C VAL A 50 15.81 11.23 7.07
N TYR A 51 16.11 10.11 7.72
CA TYR A 51 17.35 9.92 8.46
C TYR A 51 18.53 9.46 7.61
N VAL A 52 18.27 8.80 6.49
CA VAL A 52 19.30 8.26 5.59
C VAL A 52 19.18 8.85 4.19
N LEU A 53 18.01 8.71 3.56
CA LEU A 53 17.81 9.04 2.15
C LEU A 53 17.96 10.54 1.86
N ALA A 54 17.56 11.40 2.81
CA ALA A 54 17.65 12.84 2.64
C ALA A 54 19.10 13.31 2.37
N GLY A 55 20.09 12.70 3.04
CA GLY A 55 21.50 13.01 2.81
C GLY A 55 22.00 12.55 1.45
N ALA A 56 21.70 11.31 1.10
CA ALA A 56 22.12 10.72 -0.17
C ALA A 56 21.55 11.48 -1.38
N VAL A 57 20.24 11.77 -1.39
CA VAL A 57 19.59 12.53 -2.46
C VAL A 57 20.08 13.97 -2.55
N ALA A 58 20.30 14.63 -1.42
CA ALA A 58 20.86 15.98 -1.42
C ALA A 58 22.27 16.01 -1.96
N ARG A 59 23.11 15.03 -1.63
CA ARG A 59 24.49 14.96 -2.07
C ARG A 59 24.62 14.62 -3.57
N ASP A 60 23.88 13.59 -4.01
CA ASP A 60 24.16 12.94 -5.31
C ASP A 60 23.20 13.37 -6.43
N ASN A 61 21.99 13.89 -6.08
CA ASN A 61 20.95 14.12 -7.09
C ASN A 61 20.46 15.58 -7.17
N ALA A 62 20.23 16.25 -6.02
CA ALA A 62 19.44 17.47 -6.04
C ALA A 62 20.10 18.68 -5.35
N GLY A 63 21.09 18.48 -4.49
CA GLY A 63 21.62 19.55 -3.68
C GLY A 63 20.55 20.16 -2.75
N PRO A 64 20.56 21.50 -2.55
CA PRO A 64 19.54 22.20 -1.79
C PRO A 64 18.11 22.04 -2.34
N ALA A 65 17.97 21.76 -3.66
CA ALA A 65 16.69 21.53 -4.30
C ALA A 65 15.98 20.22 -3.86
N ILE A 66 16.56 19.45 -2.95
CA ILE A 66 15.91 18.30 -2.32
C ILE A 66 14.54 18.67 -1.72
N VAL A 67 14.33 19.89 -1.27
CA VAL A 67 13.03 20.36 -0.81
C VAL A 67 11.95 20.28 -1.90
N LEU A 68 12.33 20.50 -3.16
CA LEU A 68 11.46 20.32 -4.33
C LEU A 68 11.24 18.85 -4.64
N CYS A 69 12.25 18.00 -4.45
CA CYS A 69 12.12 16.56 -4.60
C CYS A 69 11.06 15.99 -3.64
N PHE A 70 11.11 16.38 -2.35
CA PHE A 70 10.11 15.98 -1.38
C PHE A 70 8.72 16.60 -1.65
N LEU A 71 8.64 17.80 -2.19
CA LEU A 71 7.36 18.39 -2.60
C LEU A 71 6.71 17.58 -3.73
N ILE A 72 7.46 17.24 -4.77
CA ILE A 72 6.98 16.45 -5.90
C ILE A 72 6.57 15.05 -5.43
N ALA A 73 7.40 14.40 -4.62
CA ALA A 73 7.12 13.09 -4.04
C ALA A 73 5.87 13.10 -3.15
N ALA A 74 5.69 14.16 -2.34
CA ALA A 74 4.50 14.34 -1.52
C ALA A 74 3.23 14.49 -2.35
N LEU A 75 3.26 15.30 -3.42
CA LEU A 75 2.12 15.46 -4.31
C LEU A 75 1.73 14.13 -4.98
N ALA A 76 2.72 13.37 -5.46
CA ALA A 76 2.49 12.03 -6.02
C ALA A 76 1.86 11.09 -4.99
N SER A 77 2.37 11.09 -3.75
CA SER A 77 1.88 10.25 -2.67
C SER A 77 0.48 10.64 -2.19
N VAL A 78 0.16 11.94 -2.17
CA VAL A 78 -1.19 12.43 -1.85
C VAL A 78 -2.19 11.97 -2.89
N LEU A 79 -1.86 12.01 -4.18
CA LEU A 79 -2.76 11.51 -5.25
C LEU A 79 -3.09 10.02 -5.04
N ALA A 80 -2.09 9.19 -4.74
CA ALA A 80 -2.29 7.78 -4.41
C ALA A 80 -3.07 7.62 -3.09
N GLY A 81 -2.72 8.37 -2.06
CA GLY A 81 -3.35 8.34 -0.74
C GLY A 81 -4.84 8.66 -0.76
N LEU A 82 -5.26 9.62 -1.60
CA LEU A 82 -6.68 9.93 -1.80
C LEU A 82 -7.45 8.74 -2.41
N CYS A 83 -6.85 8.00 -3.34
CA CYS A 83 -7.44 6.78 -3.90
C CYS A 83 -7.57 5.69 -2.82
N TYR A 84 -6.55 5.48 -2.00
CA TYR A 84 -6.60 4.55 -0.86
C TYR A 84 -7.63 4.95 0.19
N ALA A 85 -7.78 6.25 0.46
CA ALA A 85 -8.76 6.78 1.41
C ALA A 85 -10.21 6.50 0.97
N GLU A 86 -10.53 6.61 -0.31
CA GLU A 86 -11.87 6.26 -0.82
C GLU A 86 -12.14 4.76 -0.67
N PHE A 87 -11.17 3.91 -1.01
CA PHE A 87 -11.33 2.48 -0.81
C PHE A 87 -11.46 2.09 0.66
N GLY A 88 -10.66 2.69 1.55
CA GLY A 88 -10.76 2.47 2.98
C GLY A 88 -12.13 2.85 3.56
N ALA A 89 -12.76 3.89 3.01
CA ALA A 89 -14.13 4.26 3.34
C ALA A 89 -15.19 3.29 2.79
N ARG A 90 -14.93 2.69 1.62
CA ARG A 90 -15.89 1.85 0.89
C ARG A 90 -15.82 0.38 1.27
N VAL A 91 -14.61 -0.15 1.46
CA VAL A 91 -14.31 -1.55 1.76
C VAL A 91 -13.38 -1.65 2.97
N PRO A 92 -13.90 -1.42 4.19
CA PRO A 92 -13.08 -1.40 5.40
C PRO A 92 -12.76 -2.82 5.91
N LYS A 93 -12.05 -3.60 5.10
CA LYS A 93 -11.63 -4.97 5.41
C LYS A 93 -10.12 -5.08 5.35
N THR A 94 -9.56 -6.11 5.99
CA THR A 94 -8.12 -6.42 5.98
C THR A 94 -7.68 -6.89 4.60
N GLY A 95 -6.50 -6.45 4.16
CA GLY A 95 -5.90 -6.86 2.88
C GLY A 95 -5.58 -5.71 1.93
N SER A 96 -5.98 -4.46 2.24
CA SER A 96 -5.61 -3.26 1.47
C SER A 96 -5.87 -3.40 -0.04
N ALA A 97 -4.92 -2.98 -0.88
CA ALA A 97 -5.01 -3.00 -2.32
C ALA A 97 -5.27 -4.40 -2.93
N TYR A 98 -4.84 -5.47 -2.25
CA TYR A 98 -5.18 -6.85 -2.63
C TYR A 98 -6.70 -7.03 -2.70
N LEU A 99 -7.40 -6.70 -1.60
CA LEU A 99 -8.85 -6.86 -1.54
C LEU A 99 -9.57 -5.90 -2.47
N TYR A 100 -9.07 -4.66 -2.61
CA TYR A 100 -9.63 -3.67 -3.51
C TYR A 100 -9.62 -4.15 -4.97
N SER A 101 -8.51 -4.76 -5.40
CA SER A 101 -8.39 -5.38 -6.73
C SER A 101 -9.31 -6.60 -6.89
N TYR A 102 -9.47 -7.41 -5.83
CA TYR A 102 -10.30 -8.60 -5.86
C TYR A 102 -11.79 -8.27 -6.05
N VAL A 103 -12.27 -7.24 -5.37
CA VAL A 103 -13.66 -6.79 -5.45
C VAL A 103 -13.96 -6.06 -6.77
N THR A 104 -12.93 -5.51 -7.43
CA THR A 104 -13.10 -4.59 -8.56
C THR A 104 -12.80 -5.22 -9.91
N VAL A 105 -11.63 -5.86 -10.03
CA VAL A 105 -11.10 -6.31 -11.32
C VAL A 105 -11.08 -7.84 -11.44
N GLY A 106 -10.81 -8.54 -10.35
CA GLY A 106 -10.83 -9.99 -10.30
C GLY A 106 -9.60 -10.64 -9.66
N GLU A 107 -9.65 -11.96 -9.57
CA GLU A 107 -8.76 -12.81 -8.78
C GLU A 107 -7.29 -12.71 -9.20
N LEU A 108 -7.00 -12.76 -10.50
CA LEU A 108 -5.62 -12.68 -10.99
C LEU A 108 -4.97 -11.32 -10.64
N TRP A 109 -5.68 -10.21 -10.87
CA TRP A 109 -5.17 -8.88 -10.54
C TRP A 109 -5.04 -8.68 -9.03
N ALA A 110 -5.96 -9.27 -8.26
CA ALA A 110 -5.85 -9.30 -6.80
C ALA A 110 -4.59 -10.03 -6.36
N PHE A 111 -4.32 -11.21 -6.92
CA PHE A 111 -3.12 -11.96 -6.61
C PHE A 111 -1.85 -11.17 -6.96
N ILE A 112 -1.78 -10.58 -8.16
CA ILE A 112 -0.65 -9.74 -8.59
C ILE A 112 -0.44 -8.59 -7.59
N THR A 113 -1.50 -7.87 -7.23
CA THR A 113 -1.42 -6.75 -6.27
C THR A 113 -0.95 -7.22 -4.89
N GLY A 114 -1.55 -8.29 -4.35
CA GLY A 114 -1.19 -8.85 -3.06
C GLY A 114 0.24 -9.37 -3.02
N TRP A 115 0.69 -10.06 -4.06
CA TRP A 115 2.05 -10.57 -4.19
C TRP A 115 3.10 -9.44 -4.24
N ASN A 116 2.78 -8.33 -4.89
CA ASN A 116 3.63 -7.14 -4.92
C ASN A 116 3.63 -6.38 -3.58
N LEU A 117 2.51 -6.33 -2.87
CA LEU A 117 2.47 -5.78 -1.52
C LEU A 117 3.32 -6.61 -0.55
N ILE A 118 3.25 -7.94 -0.63
CA ILE A 118 4.11 -8.83 0.17
C ILE A 118 5.58 -8.52 -0.11
N LEU A 119 5.98 -8.42 -1.38
CA LEU A 119 7.34 -8.01 -1.75
C LEU A 119 7.74 -6.68 -1.11
N SER A 120 6.92 -5.65 -1.32
CA SER A 120 7.20 -4.29 -0.83
C SER A 120 7.38 -4.25 0.69
N TYR A 121 6.53 -4.94 1.44
CA TYR A 121 6.62 -4.96 2.89
C TYR A 121 7.78 -5.83 3.42
N ILE A 122 8.09 -6.96 2.78
CA ILE A 122 9.29 -7.77 3.10
C ILE A 122 10.54 -6.92 2.93
N ILE A 123 10.66 -6.26 1.79
CA ILE A 123 11.82 -5.46 1.45
C ILE A 123 11.88 -4.20 2.30
N GLY A 124 10.74 -3.54 2.54
CA GLY A 124 10.65 -2.40 3.45
C GLY A 124 11.13 -2.75 4.86
N THR A 125 10.70 -3.90 5.39
CA THR A 125 11.17 -4.41 6.67
C THR A 125 12.68 -4.66 6.67
N SER A 126 13.19 -5.32 5.64
CA SER A 126 14.62 -5.69 5.53
C SER A 126 15.51 -4.46 5.39
N SER A 127 15.13 -3.49 4.55
CA SER A 127 15.88 -2.25 4.32
C SER A 127 15.94 -1.36 5.58
N VAL A 128 14.81 -1.20 6.27
CA VAL A 128 14.76 -0.41 7.51
C VAL A 128 15.55 -1.09 8.63
N ALA A 129 15.52 -2.43 8.72
CA ALA A 129 16.31 -3.16 9.70
C ALA A 129 17.83 -3.01 9.46
N ARG A 130 18.28 -3.04 8.21
CA ARG A 130 19.68 -2.74 7.87
C ARG A 130 20.07 -1.30 8.16
N ALA A 131 19.19 -0.34 7.86
CA ALA A 131 19.40 1.06 8.22
C ALA A 131 19.51 1.25 9.74
N TRP A 132 18.69 0.52 10.51
CA TRP A 132 18.75 0.53 11.98
C TRP A 132 20.08 -0.06 12.50
N SER A 133 20.50 -1.19 11.94
CA SER A 133 21.77 -1.83 12.27
C SER A 133 22.95 -0.91 11.99
N ALA A 134 23.00 -0.29 10.81
CA ALA A 134 24.04 0.64 10.41
C ALA A 134 24.09 1.90 11.32
N THR A 135 22.93 2.49 11.63
CA THR A 135 22.85 3.66 12.52
C THR A 135 23.32 3.34 13.95
N PHE A 136 22.97 2.14 14.46
CA PHE A 136 23.43 1.68 15.76
C PHE A 136 24.92 1.40 15.77
N ASP A 137 25.44 0.75 14.72
CA ASP A 137 26.87 0.44 14.61
C ASP A 137 27.73 1.71 14.55
N GLU A 138 27.26 2.75 13.89
CA GLU A 138 27.94 4.04 13.87
C GLU A 138 28.03 4.66 15.28
N LEU A 139 26.97 4.57 16.10
CA LEU A 139 26.97 5.05 17.49
C LEU A 139 28.00 4.35 18.38
N ILE A 140 28.24 3.06 18.14
CA ILE A 140 29.22 2.27 18.90
C ILE A 140 30.62 2.27 18.26
N GLY A 141 30.82 2.97 17.13
CA GLY A 141 32.12 3.16 16.49
C GLY A 141 32.46 2.15 15.39
N GLY A 142 31.49 1.54 14.73
CA GLY A 142 31.67 0.66 13.56
C GLY A 142 32.23 -0.72 13.90
N HIS A 143 31.94 -1.25 15.07
CA HIS A 143 32.45 -2.54 15.52
C HIS A 143 31.74 -3.73 14.87
N ILE A 144 30.42 -3.64 14.62
CA ILE A 144 29.61 -4.72 14.05
C ILE A 144 30.01 -4.94 12.59
N GLU A 145 30.05 -3.87 11.78
CA GLU A 145 30.45 -3.95 10.37
C GLU A 145 31.85 -4.52 10.22
N ARG A 146 32.83 -4.02 11.00
CA ARG A 146 34.21 -4.52 10.96
C ARG A 146 34.29 -6.01 11.32
N PHE A 147 33.55 -6.45 12.34
CA PHE A 147 33.49 -7.85 12.72
C PHE A 147 32.89 -8.71 11.61
N CYS A 148 31.75 -8.31 11.04
CA CYS A 148 31.07 -9.05 9.97
C CYS A 148 31.93 -9.11 8.69
N ARG A 149 32.54 -8.00 8.29
CA ARG A 149 33.45 -7.98 7.12
C ARG A 149 34.69 -8.87 7.31
N GLN A 150 35.24 -8.92 8.52
CA GLN A 150 36.44 -9.69 8.78
C GLN A 150 36.20 -11.20 8.85
N TYR A 151 35.06 -11.63 9.43
CA TYR A 151 34.81 -13.05 9.72
C TYR A 151 33.73 -13.68 8.82
N MET A 152 32.88 -12.90 8.17
CA MET A 152 31.68 -13.39 7.49
C MET A 152 31.48 -12.79 6.09
N SER A 153 32.55 -12.30 5.43
CA SER A 153 32.41 -11.69 4.09
C SER A 153 31.92 -12.70 3.06
N ILE A 154 30.95 -12.28 2.23
CA ILE A 154 30.37 -13.07 1.14
C ILE A 154 31.07 -12.64 -0.16
N GLN A 155 31.77 -13.59 -0.82
CA GLN A 155 32.49 -13.33 -2.07
C GLN A 155 31.57 -13.49 -3.29
N ALA A 156 30.50 -12.67 -3.38
CA ALA A 156 29.58 -12.65 -4.51
C ALA A 156 29.25 -11.21 -4.93
N PRO A 157 30.24 -10.45 -5.42
CA PRO A 157 30.07 -9.03 -5.73
C PRO A 157 29.01 -8.81 -6.81
N GLY A 158 28.06 -7.89 -6.54
CA GLY A 158 27.02 -7.45 -7.46
C GLY A 158 25.72 -8.26 -7.46
N ILE A 159 25.61 -9.34 -6.67
CA ILE A 159 24.37 -10.13 -6.51
C ILE A 159 23.91 -10.13 -5.06
N LEU A 160 24.84 -10.29 -4.11
CA LEU A 160 24.58 -10.38 -2.66
C LEU A 160 25.36 -9.27 -1.94
N ALA A 161 24.93 -8.99 -0.70
CA ALA A 161 25.62 -8.09 0.20
C ALA A 161 27.08 -8.52 0.44
N GLU A 162 27.96 -7.56 0.66
CA GLU A 162 29.36 -7.83 0.98
C GLU A 162 29.52 -8.63 2.29
N TYR A 163 28.60 -8.42 3.23
CA TYR A 163 28.55 -9.14 4.51
C TYR A 163 27.10 -9.37 4.96
N PRO A 164 26.83 -10.49 5.68
CA PRO A 164 25.52 -10.76 6.27
C PRO A 164 25.31 -9.90 7.50
N ASP A 165 24.18 -9.18 7.57
CA ASP A 165 23.83 -8.36 8.72
C ASP A 165 23.05 -9.17 9.76
N MET A 166 23.77 -9.82 10.68
CA MET A 166 23.19 -10.63 11.76
C MET A 166 22.39 -9.79 12.75
N PHE A 167 22.77 -8.52 12.92
CA PHE A 167 22.09 -7.64 13.86
C PHE A 167 20.73 -7.20 13.33
N ALA A 168 20.63 -6.91 12.04
CA ALA A 168 19.35 -6.66 11.38
C ALA A 168 18.41 -7.87 11.50
N VAL A 169 18.93 -9.10 11.32
CA VAL A 169 18.15 -10.34 11.52
C VAL A 169 17.62 -10.44 12.95
N LEU A 170 18.46 -10.17 13.97
CA LEU A 170 18.05 -10.19 15.37
C LEU A 170 16.90 -9.21 15.66
N ILE A 171 17.00 -7.99 15.13
CA ILE A 171 15.96 -6.97 15.30
C ILE A 171 14.64 -7.41 14.66
N ILE A 172 14.68 -7.95 13.43
CA ILE A 172 13.49 -8.46 12.74
C ILE A 172 12.82 -9.57 13.56
N ILE A 173 13.58 -10.52 14.09
CA ILE A 173 13.05 -11.62 14.91
C ILE A 173 12.42 -11.08 16.19
N THR A 174 13.07 -10.13 16.87
CA THR A 174 12.56 -9.51 18.10
C THR A 174 11.24 -8.79 17.87
N LEU A 175 11.15 -7.99 16.81
CA LEU A 175 9.92 -7.26 16.46
C LEU A 175 8.82 -8.17 15.91
N SER A 176 9.18 -9.26 15.21
CA SER A 176 8.20 -10.30 14.82
C SER A 176 7.56 -10.92 16.05
N GLY A 177 8.36 -11.20 17.10
CA GLY A 177 7.86 -11.67 18.39
C GLY A 177 6.89 -10.68 19.04
N LEU A 178 7.23 -9.37 19.05
CA LEU A 178 6.36 -8.33 19.59
C LEU A 178 5.02 -8.26 18.84
N LEU A 179 5.05 -8.32 17.51
CA LEU A 179 3.82 -8.32 16.69
C LEU A 179 2.97 -9.57 16.89
N ALA A 180 3.60 -10.72 17.07
CA ALA A 180 2.90 -11.98 17.38
C ALA A 180 2.23 -11.95 18.75
N PHE A 181 2.78 -11.16 19.69
CA PHE A 181 2.25 -11.05 21.06
C PHE A 181 0.89 -10.33 21.08
N GLY A 182 0.72 -9.24 20.32
CA GLY A 182 -0.57 -8.57 20.19
C GLY A 182 -0.53 -7.20 19.49
N VAL A 183 -1.67 -6.83 18.92
CA VAL A 183 -1.83 -5.57 18.16
C VAL A 183 -1.83 -4.35 19.09
N LYS A 184 -2.45 -4.46 20.28
CA LYS A 184 -2.58 -3.36 21.23
C LYS A 184 -1.23 -2.94 21.81
N GLU A 185 -0.39 -3.90 22.17
CA GLU A 185 0.95 -3.70 22.70
C GLU A 185 1.86 -3.07 21.64
N SER A 186 1.82 -3.59 20.43
CA SER A 186 2.56 -3.06 19.29
C SER A 186 2.16 -1.61 18.96
N ALA A 187 0.87 -1.28 18.95
CA ALA A 187 0.37 0.07 18.72
C ALA A 187 0.80 1.06 19.83
N MET A 188 0.88 0.61 21.08
CA MET A 188 1.36 1.45 22.18
C MET A 188 2.84 1.80 22.02
N VAL A 189 3.69 0.82 21.73
CA VAL A 189 5.13 1.04 21.46
C VAL A 189 5.31 1.99 20.28
N ASN A 190 4.57 1.76 19.20
CA ASN A 190 4.61 2.63 18.02
C ASN A 190 4.25 4.08 18.35
N LYS A 191 3.21 4.35 19.14
CA LYS A 191 2.83 5.71 19.55
C LYS A 191 3.94 6.44 20.31
N VAL A 192 4.54 5.78 21.28
CA VAL A 192 5.59 6.37 22.11
C VAL A 192 6.81 6.76 21.24
N PHE A 193 7.26 5.83 20.41
CA PHE A 193 8.42 6.07 19.55
C PHE A 193 8.12 7.09 18.45
N THR A 194 6.91 7.10 17.90
CA THR A 194 6.49 8.14 16.93
C THR A 194 6.46 9.53 17.56
N CYS A 195 6.01 9.67 18.81
CA CYS A 195 6.10 10.96 19.52
C CYS A 195 7.53 11.43 19.69
N ILE A 196 8.44 10.55 20.10
CA ILE A 196 9.87 10.86 20.23
C ILE A 196 10.44 11.30 18.88
N ASN A 197 10.14 10.54 17.82
CA ASN A 197 10.58 10.83 16.45
C ASN A 197 10.15 12.24 16.02
N VAL A 198 8.86 12.56 16.13
CA VAL A 198 8.33 13.88 15.73
C VAL A 198 8.99 15.01 16.52
N LEU A 199 9.23 14.82 17.82
CA LEU A 199 9.92 15.81 18.65
C LEU A 199 11.38 16.04 18.20
N VAL A 200 12.11 14.97 17.84
CA VAL A 200 13.48 15.06 17.33
C VAL A 200 13.52 15.75 15.96
N LEU A 201 12.57 15.44 15.07
CA LEU A 201 12.49 16.12 13.77
C LEU A 201 12.13 17.60 13.92
N LEU A 202 11.23 17.94 14.84
CA LEU A 202 10.91 19.34 15.16
C LEU A 202 12.16 20.06 15.71
N PHE A 203 12.91 19.43 16.62
CA PHE A 203 14.17 19.96 17.12
C PHE A 203 15.18 20.19 15.98
N MET A 204 15.28 19.27 15.02
CA MET A 204 16.13 19.41 13.83
C MET A 204 15.73 20.65 13.00
N VAL A 205 14.42 20.82 12.73
CA VAL A 205 13.91 21.97 11.96
C VAL A 205 14.22 23.29 12.67
N VAL A 206 13.95 23.38 13.97
CA VAL A 206 14.26 24.60 14.77
C VAL A 206 15.77 24.88 14.79
N SER A 207 16.58 23.83 14.95
CA SER A 207 18.05 23.97 14.92
C SER A 207 18.56 24.50 13.58
N GLY A 208 17.95 24.00 12.47
CA GLY A 208 18.26 24.47 11.12
C GLY A 208 17.91 25.92 10.90
N LEU A 209 16.81 26.41 11.46
CA LEU A 209 16.44 27.84 11.41
C LEU A 209 17.39 28.74 12.23
N VAL A 210 17.93 28.23 13.33
CA VAL A 210 18.83 28.97 14.22
C VAL A 210 20.26 28.98 13.71
N LYS A 211 20.77 27.87 13.21
CA LYS A 211 22.17 27.66 12.82
C LYS A 211 22.40 27.62 11.31
N GLY A 212 21.34 27.46 10.53
CA GLY A 212 21.42 27.42 9.08
C GLY A 212 21.88 28.73 8.46
N THR A 213 22.58 28.64 7.35
CA THR A 213 23.05 29.79 6.57
C THR A 213 22.60 29.64 5.10
N LEU A 214 22.01 30.71 4.55
CA LEU A 214 21.61 30.74 3.12
C LEU A 214 22.82 30.64 2.16
N LYS A 215 24.04 30.88 2.65
CA LYS A 215 25.26 30.67 1.87
C LYS A 215 25.41 29.23 1.37
N ASN A 216 24.92 28.27 2.12
CA ASN A 216 24.94 26.85 1.71
C ASN A 216 24.03 26.54 0.52
N TRP A 217 23.10 27.45 0.18
CA TRP A 217 22.24 27.33 -1.02
C TRP A 217 22.76 28.13 -2.22
N GLN A 218 23.87 28.86 -2.04
CA GLN A 218 24.50 29.75 -3.04
C GLN A 218 25.97 29.38 -3.24
N ILE A 219 26.30 28.08 -3.24
CA ILE A 219 27.68 27.61 -3.35
C ILE A 219 28.18 27.81 -4.77
N ASP A 220 29.34 28.51 -4.91
CA ASP A 220 30.06 28.61 -6.18
C ASP A 220 31.09 27.48 -6.28
N PRO A 221 30.96 26.54 -7.27
CA PRO A 221 31.87 25.43 -7.45
C PRO A 221 33.35 25.88 -7.63
N GLN A 222 33.59 26.98 -8.32
CA GLN A 222 34.95 27.48 -8.54
C GLN A 222 35.66 27.91 -7.27
N GLN A 223 34.92 28.51 -6.34
CA GLN A 223 35.49 28.92 -5.04
C GLN A 223 35.83 27.67 -4.20
N VAL A 224 34.97 26.66 -4.19
CA VAL A 224 35.20 25.42 -3.44
C VAL A 224 36.39 24.65 -4.01
N LEU A 225 36.50 24.51 -5.33
CA LEU A 225 37.62 23.85 -5.99
C LEU A 225 38.96 24.58 -5.74
N ASN A 226 38.95 25.90 -5.78
CA ASN A 226 40.15 26.71 -5.50
C ASN A 226 40.62 26.54 -4.04
N ILE A 227 39.71 26.52 -3.08
CA ILE A 227 40.02 26.31 -1.66
C ILE A 227 40.53 24.86 -1.44
N SER A 228 39.90 23.88 -2.07
CA SER A 228 40.31 22.46 -2.00
C SER A 228 41.71 22.25 -2.57
N ASN A 229 42.03 22.85 -3.72
CA ASN A 229 43.35 22.77 -4.36
C ASN A 229 44.44 23.47 -3.54
N THR A 230 44.12 24.59 -2.88
CA THR A 230 45.06 25.33 -2.03
C THR A 230 45.35 24.55 -0.72
N ASN A 231 44.38 23.91 -0.13
CA ASN A 231 44.54 23.12 1.09
C ASN A 231 45.22 21.75 0.80
N ALA A 232 44.96 21.13 -0.36
CA ALA A 232 45.58 19.86 -0.77
C ALA A 232 47.11 20.04 -1.04
N SER A 233 47.55 21.22 -1.48
CA SER A 233 48.97 21.51 -1.67
C SER A 233 49.71 21.81 -0.35
N SER A 234 49.04 22.14 0.73
CA SER A 234 49.63 22.44 2.03
C SER A 234 49.63 21.27 3.02
N LEU A 235 48.77 20.27 2.81
CA LEU A 235 48.65 19.06 3.64
C LEU A 235 48.65 17.88 2.71
N ASN A 236 49.62 16.99 2.81
CA ASN A 236 49.75 15.72 2.05
C ASN A 236 48.56 14.74 2.36
N LEU A 237 47.34 15.21 2.29
CA LEU A 237 46.13 14.44 2.53
C LEU A 237 45.53 13.98 1.21
N THR A 238 45.76 12.73 0.88
CA THR A 238 45.27 12.02 -0.32
C THR A 238 43.77 11.68 -0.27
N GLU A 239 43.03 12.07 0.78
CA GLU A 239 41.73 11.45 1.10
C GLU A 239 40.46 12.31 0.89
N SER A 240 40.50 13.50 0.34
CA SER A 240 39.24 14.24 0.10
C SER A 240 39.35 15.20 -1.08
N ARG A 241 39.61 14.69 -2.28
CA ARG A 241 39.39 15.51 -3.48
C ARG A 241 37.90 15.59 -3.76
N VAL A 242 37.30 16.76 -3.45
CA VAL A 242 35.98 17.13 -3.95
C VAL A 242 36.06 17.14 -5.47
N SER A 243 35.34 16.23 -6.14
CA SER A 243 35.32 16.16 -7.59
C SER A 243 34.32 17.16 -8.18
N VAL A 244 34.57 17.60 -9.42
CA VAL A 244 33.63 18.46 -10.15
C VAL A 244 32.26 17.80 -10.30
N GLU A 245 32.24 16.47 -10.41
CA GLU A 245 31.02 15.68 -10.52
C GLU A 245 30.12 15.79 -9.28
N THR A 246 30.70 15.88 -8.07
CA THR A 246 29.93 16.01 -6.81
C THR A 246 29.43 17.42 -6.55
N LEU A 247 30.02 18.44 -7.19
CA LEU A 247 29.61 19.85 -7.05
C LEU A 247 28.58 20.28 -8.09
N GLY A 248 28.52 19.62 -9.26
CA GLY A 248 27.66 20.01 -10.37
C GLY A 248 27.86 21.49 -10.76
N GLU A 249 26.78 22.17 -11.15
CA GLU A 249 26.77 23.60 -11.49
C GLU A 249 26.73 24.52 -10.26
N GLY A 250 26.57 23.96 -9.04
CA GLY A 250 26.44 24.71 -7.80
C GLY A 250 25.08 25.39 -7.60
N GLY A 251 25.02 26.32 -6.65
CA GLY A 251 23.80 27.05 -6.32
C GLY A 251 22.70 26.18 -5.70
N PHE A 252 21.43 26.57 -5.93
CA PHE A 252 20.26 25.87 -5.37
C PHE A 252 19.96 24.55 -6.08
N MET A 253 20.22 24.46 -7.39
CA MET A 253 19.93 23.27 -8.23
C MET A 253 21.21 22.80 -8.94
N PRO A 254 22.19 22.25 -8.23
CA PRO A 254 23.50 21.94 -8.81
C PRO A 254 23.45 20.89 -9.94
N PHE A 255 22.45 20.04 -9.97
CA PHE A 255 22.27 18.99 -10.99
C PHE A 255 21.09 19.26 -11.94
N GLY A 256 20.57 20.50 -11.95
CA GLY A 256 19.47 20.92 -12.82
C GLY A 256 18.13 20.21 -12.55
N ILE A 257 17.17 20.37 -13.45
CA ILE A 257 15.83 19.80 -13.34
C ILE A 257 15.87 18.26 -13.42
N THR A 258 16.76 17.71 -14.20
CA THR A 258 16.92 16.23 -14.33
C THR A 258 17.32 15.60 -13.00
N GLY A 259 18.23 16.24 -12.27
CA GLY A 259 18.60 15.82 -10.91
C GLY A 259 17.45 15.91 -9.93
N VAL A 260 16.64 16.98 -9.98
CA VAL A 260 15.44 17.12 -9.13
C VAL A 260 14.41 16.03 -9.45
N LEU A 261 14.16 15.71 -10.71
CA LEU A 261 13.19 14.66 -11.08
C LEU A 261 13.68 13.26 -10.66
N SER A 262 14.98 12.97 -10.86
CA SER A 262 15.59 11.73 -10.39
C SER A 262 15.53 11.64 -8.84
N GLY A 263 15.89 12.72 -8.15
CA GLY A 263 15.79 12.81 -6.71
C GLY A 263 14.36 12.68 -6.19
N ALA A 264 13.36 13.22 -6.91
CA ALA A 264 11.96 13.07 -6.54
C ALA A 264 11.48 11.61 -6.65
N ALA A 265 11.94 10.86 -7.66
CA ALA A 265 11.64 9.43 -7.79
C ALA A 265 12.20 8.64 -6.59
N THR A 266 13.42 8.96 -6.15
CA THR A 266 14.02 8.37 -4.95
C THR A 266 13.31 8.83 -3.67
N CYS A 267 12.95 10.11 -3.55
CA CYS A 267 12.21 10.65 -2.40
C CYS A 267 10.79 10.08 -2.28
N PHE A 268 10.21 9.54 -3.34
CA PHE A 268 8.92 8.86 -3.27
C PHE A 268 8.95 7.67 -2.29
N TYR A 269 10.06 6.94 -2.24
CA TYR A 269 10.29 5.88 -1.26
C TYR A 269 10.02 6.35 0.18
N ALA A 270 10.39 7.58 0.51
CA ALA A 270 10.22 8.13 1.84
C ALA A 270 8.75 8.23 2.27
N PHE A 271 7.82 8.38 1.32
CA PHE A 271 6.38 8.46 1.59
C PHE A 271 5.68 7.10 1.59
N VAL A 272 6.36 6.01 1.25
CA VAL A 272 5.79 4.66 1.33
C VAL A 272 5.59 4.29 2.79
N GLY A 273 4.41 3.76 3.12
CA GLY A 273 4.06 3.35 4.48
C GLY A 273 2.68 3.83 4.96
N PHE A 274 2.09 4.87 4.36
CA PHE A 274 0.73 5.31 4.70
C PHE A 274 -0.34 4.24 4.35
N ASP A 275 -0.06 3.38 3.42
CA ASP A 275 -0.92 2.28 2.97
C ASP A 275 -1.08 1.19 4.03
N CYS A 276 -0.19 1.13 5.04
CA CYS A 276 -0.37 0.27 6.21
C CYS A 276 -1.69 0.56 6.95
N ILE A 277 -2.17 1.81 6.94
CA ILE A 277 -3.47 2.20 7.50
C ILE A 277 -4.61 1.46 6.80
N ALA A 278 -4.54 1.31 5.48
CA ALA A 278 -5.57 0.62 4.70
C ALA A 278 -5.64 -0.89 4.99
N THR A 279 -4.57 -1.50 5.51
CA THR A 279 -4.56 -2.92 5.87
C THR A 279 -5.28 -3.22 7.19
N THR A 280 -5.54 -2.20 8.02
CA THR A 280 -6.08 -2.35 9.38
C THR A 280 -7.61 -2.31 9.46
N GLY A 281 -8.32 -2.38 8.34
CA GLY A 281 -9.77 -2.12 8.27
C GLY A 281 -10.62 -2.90 9.28
N GLU A 282 -10.27 -4.15 9.58
CA GLU A 282 -10.98 -4.99 10.55
C GLU A 282 -10.56 -4.76 12.02
N GLU A 283 -9.42 -4.10 12.26
CA GLU A 283 -8.86 -3.83 13.60
C GLU A 283 -9.26 -2.43 14.13
N VAL A 284 -9.90 -1.60 13.31
CA VAL A 284 -10.30 -0.22 13.61
C VAL A 284 -11.74 -0.14 14.11
N LYS A 285 -12.00 0.70 15.10
CA LYS A 285 -13.35 0.87 15.68
C LYS A 285 -14.34 1.52 14.71
N ASN A 286 -13.95 2.60 14.02
CA ASN A 286 -14.76 3.35 13.05
C ASN A 286 -14.01 3.48 11.71
N PRO A 287 -13.82 2.40 10.94
CA PRO A 287 -12.88 2.40 9.82
C PRO A 287 -13.26 3.36 8.69
N GLN A 288 -14.54 3.52 8.39
CA GLN A 288 -15.01 4.37 7.29
C GLN A 288 -14.60 5.85 7.42
N ARG A 289 -14.46 6.36 8.65
CA ARG A 289 -13.98 7.73 8.93
C ARG A 289 -12.51 7.76 9.30
N ALA A 290 -12.07 6.80 10.10
CA ALA A 290 -10.73 6.78 10.67
C ALA A 290 -9.64 6.55 9.62
N ILE A 291 -9.89 5.67 8.63
CA ILE A 291 -8.91 5.37 7.57
C ILE A 291 -8.63 6.59 6.68
N PRO A 292 -9.63 7.27 6.09
CA PRO A 292 -9.37 8.48 5.30
C PRO A 292 -8.67 9.59 6.07
N ILE A 293 -9.11 9.86 7.29
CA ILE A 293 -8.48 10.87 8.15
C ILE A 293 -7.04 10.48 8.47
N GLY A 294 -6.82 9.21 8.82
CA GLY A 294 -5.49 8.67 9.11
C GLY A 294 -4.52 8.86 7.96
N ILE A 295 -4.91 8.47 6.74
CA ILE A 295 -4.08 8.58 5.52
C ILE A 295 -3.76 10.05 5.22
N VAL A 296 -4.75 10.91 5.12
CA VAL A 296 -4.55 12.33 4.74
C VAL A 296 -3.73 13.06 5.81
N SER A 297 -4.04 12.86 7.09
CA SER A 297 -3.31 13.52 8.19
C SER A 297 -1.87 13.04 8.28
N SER A 298 -1.61 11.74 8.13
CA SER A 298 -0.24 11.20 8.15
C SER A 298 0.60 11.74 7.01
N LEU A 299 0.07 11.76 5.77
CA LEU A 299 0.79 12.32 4.61
C LEU A 299 1.11 13.80 4.78
N LEU A 300 0.18 14.59 5.34
CA LEU A 300 0.42 16.01 5.58
C LEU A 300 1.51 16.24 6.63
N ILE A 301 1.46 15.51 7.74
CA ILE A 301 2.48 15.58 8.81
C ILE A 301 3.84 15.16 8.25
N CYS A 302 3.91 14.07 7.49
CA CYS A 302 5.14 13.59 6.87
C CYS A 302 5.71 14.60 5.88
N PHE A 303 4.87 15.23 5.04
CA PHE A 303 5.31 16.26 4.11
C PHE A 303 5.96 17.44 4.84
N VAL A 304 5.31 17.98 5.87
CA VAL A 304 5.86 19.10 6.67
C VAL A 304 7.19 18.70 7.31
N ALA A 305 7.30 17.48 7.84
CA ALA A 305 8.53 17.00 8.45
C ALA A 305 9.65 16.85 7.41
N TYR A 306 9.42 16.20 6.28
CA TYR A 306 10.42 16.00 5.23
C TYR A 306 10.89 17.32 4.62
N PHE A 307 9.95 18.21 4.30
CA PHE A 307 10.26 19.54 3.77
C PHE A 307 11.09 20.36 4.77
N GLY A 308 10.67 20.39 6.03
CA GLY A 308 11.37 21.14 7.08
C GLY A 308 12.76 20.59 7.38
N VAL A 309 12.90 19.27 7.51
CA VAL A 309 14.19 18.64 7.83
C VAL A 309 15.17 18.74 6.66
N SER A 310 14.72 18.53 5.43
CA SER A 310 15.59 18.66 4.26
C SER A 310 16.09 20.09 4.04
N ALA A 311 15.23 21.09 4.28
CA ALA A 311 15.63 22.49 4.29
C ALA A 311 16.66 22.78 5.41
N ALA A 312 16.38 22.35 6.64
CA ALA A 312 17.27 22.51 7.78
C ALA A 312 18.65 21.86 7.52
N LEU A 313 18.66 20.63 7.02
CA LEU A 313 19.88 19.87 6.73
C LEU A 313 20.78 20.62 5.73
N THR A 314 20.22 21.06 4.61
CA THR A 314 20.97 21.74 3.55
C THR A 314 21.34 23.19 3.90
N LEU A 315 20.64 23.82 4.85
CA LEU A 315 21.02 25.12 5.41
C LEU A 315 22.16 24.99 6.43
N MET A 316 22.18 23.91 7.23
CA MET A 316 23.21 23.70 8.27
C MET A 316 24.54 23.25 7.70
N MET A 317 24.52 22.42 6.64
CA MET A 317 25.73 21.83 6.07
C MET A 317 25.69 21.88 4.54
N PRO A 318 26.81 22.19 3.87
CA PRO A 318 26.93 22.13 2.40
C PRO A 318 26.57 20.72 1.89
N TYR A 319 25.79 20.65 0.79
CA TYR A 319 25.27 19.38 0.27
C TYR A 319 26.37 18.36 -0.10
N TYR A 320 27.51 18.82 -0.64
CA TYR A 320 28.62 17.95 -1.07
C TYR A 320 29.43 17.33 0.10
N LEU A 321 29.23 17.84 1.33
CA LEU A 321 29.84 17.31 2.55
C LEU A 321 28.88 16.37 3.33
N LEU A 322 27.62 16.25 2.90
CA LEU A 322 26.64 15.42 3.59
C LEU A 322 27.07 13.95 3.55
N ASP A 323 26.92 13.30 4.70
CA ASP A 323 27.09 11.86 4.82
C ASP A 323 25.86 11.14 4.22
N SER A 324 26.10 10.10 3.43
CA SER A 324 25.02 9.30 2.81
C SER A 324 24.34 8.36 3.80
N ASN A 325 25.00 7.97 4.89
CA ASN A 325 24.47 6.99 5.84
C ASN A 325 23.83 7.64 7.07
N SER A 326 24.39 8.75 7.56
CA SER A 326 23.94 9.42 8.78
C SER A 326 24.00 10.95 8.65
N PRO A 327 23.23 11.55 7.73
CA PRO A 327 23.34 12.98 7.41
C PRO A 327 22.94 13.90 8.59
N LEU A 328 21.97 13.54 9.41
CA LEU A 328 21.47 14.38 10.48
C LEU A 328 22.49 14.52 11.63
N PRO A 329 23.04 13.43 12.21
CA PRO A 329 24.10 13.52 13.20
C PRO A 329 25.34 14.26 12.68
N ALA A 330 25.73 14.01 11.41
CA ALA A 330 26.86 14.67 10.77
C ALA A 330 26.67 16.21 10.69
N ALA A 331 25.46 16.69 10.37
CA ALA A 331 25.14 18.11 10.32
C ALA A 331 25.29 18.79 11.70
N PHE A 332 24.85 18.15 12.77
CA PHE A 332 25.04 18.69 14.13
C PHE A 332 26.49 18.71 14.56
N LYS A 333 27.28 17.71 14.21
CA LYS A 333 28.72 17.66 14.43
C LYS A 333 29.42 18.80 13.65
N TYR A 334 29.02 19.05 12.40
CA TYR A 334 29.55 20.13 11.56
C TYR A 334 29.32 21.53 12.19
N VAL A 335 28.14 21.75 12.77
CA VAL A 335 27.76 23.00 13.42
C VAL A 335 28.36 23.16 14.83
N GLY A 336 29.02 22.11 15.35
CA GLY A 336 29.68 22.12 16.65
C GLY A 336 28.74 21.85 17.85
N TRP A 337 27.59 21.18 17.63
CA TRP A 337 26.65 20.79 18.68
C TRP A 337 26.75 19.29 19.01
N GLU A 338 27.83 18.86 19.60
CA GLU A 338 28.10 17.45 19.91
C GLU A 338 27.01 16.79 20.77
N GLY A 339 26.45 17.50 21.77
CA GLY A 339 25.36 16.96 22.60
C GLY A 339 24.09 16.67 21.80
N ALA A 340 23.78 17.49 20.80
CA ALA A 340 22.64 17.29 19.91
C ALA A 340 22.85 16.09 18.98
N THR A 341 24.07 15.79 18.58
CA THR A 341 24.42 14.62 17.75
C THR A 341 23.91 13.33 18.36
N TYR A 342 24.18 13.09 19.66
CA TYR A 342 23.70 11.90 20.36
C TYR A 342 22.18 11.87 20.51
N SER A 343 21.54 13.02 20.80
CA SER A 343 20.08 13.09 20.91
C SER A 343 19.39 12.76 19.60
N VAL A 344 19.92 13.26 18.48
CA VAL A 344 19.39 12.97 17.14
C VAL A 344 19.66 11.52 16.73
N ALA A 345 20.80 10.97 17.07
CA ALA A 345 21.11 9.56 16.79
C ALA A 345 20.20 8.60 17.56
N VAL A 346 19.90 8.87 18.83
CA VAL A 346 18.89 8.09 19.59
C VAL A 346 17.50 8.27 19.01
N GLY A 347 17.14 9.49 18.60
CA GLY A 347 15.88 9.77 17.93
C GLY A 347 15.73 9.02 16.60
N SER A 348 16.81 8.91 15.82
CA SER A 348 16.82 8.14 14.57
C SER A 348 16.57 6.65 14.81
N LEU A 349 17.14 6.05 15.87
CA LEU A 349 16.86 4.67 16.24
C LEU A 349 15.40 4.45 16.64
N CYS A 350 14.80 5.38 17.38
CA CYS A 350 13.36 5.34 17.70
C CYS A 350 12.53 5.41 16.42
N ALA A 351 12.88 6.32 15.50
CA ALA A 351 12.21 6.50 14.23
C ALA A 351 12.30 5.26 13.33
N LEU A 352 13.48 4.70 13.20
CA LEU A 352 13.70 3.47 12.43
C LEU A 352 12.96 2.28 13.07
N SER A 353 12.82 2.25 14.40
CA SER A 353 12.04 1.22 15.10
C SER A 353 10.54 1.34 14.77
N THR A 354 9.97 2.56 14.72
CA THR A 354 8.56 2.75 14.33
C THR A 354 8.33 2.45 12.85
N SER A 355 9.25 2.85 11.99
CA SER A 355 9.20 2.54 10.57
C SER A 355 9.28 1.04 10.30
N LEU A 356 10.12 0.33 11.04
CA LEU A 356 10.24 -1.12 10.97
C LEU A 356 8.95 -1.81 11.42
N LEU A 357 8.36 -1.39 12.55
CA LEU A 357 7.05 -1.87 12.99
C LEU A 357 5.96 -1.58 11.95
N GLY A 358 5.96 -0.38 11.38
CA GLY A 358 5.00 0.04 10.36
C GLY A 358 5.11 -0.75 9.06
N ALA A 359 6.30 -1.16 8.65
CA ALA A 359 6.51 -2.03 7.50
C ALA A 359 6.14 -3.49 7.80
N MET A 360 6.46 -3.99 9.00
CA MET A 360 6.13 -5.35 9.41
C MET A 360 4.65 -5.55 9.74
N PHE A 361 3.94 -4.51 10.19
CA PHE A 361 2.56 -4.63 10.66
C PHE A 361 1.58 -5.06 9.56
N PRO A 362 1.56 -4.48 8.34
CA PRO A 362 0.64 -4.84 7.26
C PRO A 362 0.96 -6.20 6.63
N LEU A 363 2.20 -6.61 6.60
CA LEU A 363 2.66 -7.81 5.90
C LEU A 363 1.93 -9.10 6.32
N PRO A 364 1.81 -9.47 7.61
CA PRO A 364 1.05 -10.63 8.02
C PRO A 364 -0.44 -10.53 7.68
N ARG A 365 -1.01 -9.31 7.64
CA ARG A 365 -2.43 -9.08 7.32
C ARG A 365 -2.71 -9.37 5.86
N VAL A 366 -1.82 -8.95 4.96
CA VAL A 366 -1.93 -9.25 3.52
C VAL A 366 -1.77 -10.75 3.28
N ILE A 367 -0.76 -11.38 3.87
CA ILE A 367 -0.53 -12.83 3.78
C ILE A 367 -1.76 -13.60 4.31
N TYR A 368 -2.29 -13.22 5.47
CA TYR A 368 -3.48 -13.80 6.08
C TYR A 368 -4.72 -13.66 5.17
N ALA A 369 -4.94 -12.45 4.61
CA ALA A 369 -6.08 -12.21 3.73
C ALA A 369 -6.02 -13.09 2.47
N MET A 370 -4.87 -13.18 1.82
CA MET A 370 -4.66 -14.04 0.65
C MET A 370 -4.78 -15.53 0.98
N ALA A 371 -4.27 -15.96 2.14
CA ALA A 371 -4.36 -17.35 2.59
C ALA A 371 -5.81 -17.71 3.00
N ARG A 372 -6.54 -16.80 3.65
CA ARG A 372 -7.97 -16.96 3.97
C ARG A 372 -8.82 -17.15 2.71
N ASP A 373 -8.48 -16.45 1.64
CA ASP A 373 -9.18 -16.54 0.36
C ASP A 373 -8.71 -17.75 -0.48
N GLY A 374 -7.77 -18.55 0.02
CA GLY A 374 -7.27 -19.78 -0.64
C GLY A 374 -6.21 -19.52 -1.73
N LEU A 375 -5.76 -18.28 -1.93
CA LEU A 375 -4.74 -17.94 -2.93
C LEU A 375 -3.31 -18.23 -2.49
N LEU A 376 -3.08 -18.34 -1.17
CA LEU A 376 -1.85 -18.82 -0.54
C LEU A 376 -2.14 -20.02 0.36
N PHE A 377 -1.07 -20.65 0.87
CA PHE A 377 -1.16 -21.87 1.68
C PHE A 377 -2.06 -21.67 2.91
N SER A 378 -2.98 -22.60 3.15
CA SER A 378 -4.00 -22.51 4.20
C SER A 378 -3.45 -22.41 5.63
N PHE A 379 -2.26 -22.97 5.94
CA PHE A 379 -1.64 -22.85 7.25
C PHE A 379 -1.31 -21.41 7.65
N LEU A 380 -1.15 -20.50 6.67
CA LEU A 380 -0.93 -19.08 6.90
C LEU A 380 -2.19 -18.33 7.36
N ALA A 381 -3.37 -18.92 7.21
CA ALA A 381 -4.63 -18.33 7.64
C ALA A 381 -4.97 -18.58 9.14
N HIS A 382 -4.06 -19.21 9.89
CA HIS A 382 -4.27 -19.51 11.31
C HIS A 382 -4.15 -18.25 12.18
N VAL A 383 -5.17 -18.02 13.01
CA VAL A 383 -5.25 -16.91 13.98
C VAL A 383 -5.20 -17.48 15.39
N SER A 384 -4.39 -16.89 16.26
CA SER A 384 -4.24 -17.30 17.67
C SER A 384 -5.46 -16.91 18.50
N GLU A 385 -5.57 -17.43 19.73
CA GLU A 385 -6.59 -17.06 20.73
C GLU A 385 -6.59 -15.55 21.04
N ARG A 386 -5.45 -14.89 20.91
CA ARG A 386 -5.31 -13.41 21.06
C ARG A 386 -5.76 -12.61 19.84
N LYS A 387 -6.38 -13.26 18.86
CA LYS A 387 -6.84 -12.66 17.60
C LYS A 387 -5.73 -12.00 16.78
N SER A 388 -4.51 -12.57 16.82
CA SER A 388 -3.35 -12.18 16.02
C SER A 388 -3.00 -13.27 15.00
N PRO A 389 -2.62 -12.93 13.74
CA PRO A 389 -2.25 -13.89 12.71
C PRO A 389 -0.80 -14.35 12.88
N VAL A 390 -0.52 -15.19 13.90
CA VAL A 390 0.83 -15.58 14.33
C VAL A 390 1.58 -16.33 13.23
N SER A 391 0.94 -17.27 12.53
CA SER A 391 1.59 -18.05 11.46
C SER A 391 2.09 -17.16 10.34
N SER A 392 1.27 -16.21 9.89
CA SER A 392 1.65 -15.21 8.88
C SER A 392 2.74 -14.28 9.39
N THR A 393 2.72 -13.89 10.68
CA THR A 393 3.73 -13.03 11.29
C THR A 393 5.09 -13.71 11.33
N MET A 394 5.14 -14.99 11.71
CA MET A 394 6.38 -15.77 11.72
C MET A 394 6.93 -15.97 10.31
N ALA A 395 6.09 -16.32 9.35
CA ALA A 395 6.49 -16.46 7.95
C ALA A 395 7.05 -15.13 7.39
N ALA A 396 6.36 -14.02 7.65
CA ALA A 396 6.78 -12.68 7.28
C ALA A 396 8.14 -12.32 7.88
N GLY A 397 8.32 -12.58 9.18
CA GLY A 397 9.59 -12.33 9.88
C GLY A 397 10.76 -13.12 9.30
N VAL A 398 10.56 -14.42 9.05
CA VAL A 398 11.60 -15.28 8.45
C VAL A 398 11.98 -14.80 7.05
N MET A 399 10.99 -14.49 6.18
CA MET A 399 11.26 -14.00 4.83
C MET A 399 12.02 -12.67 4.86
N SER A 400 11.62 -11.73 5.70
CA SER A 400 12.28 -10.44 5.85
C SER A 400 13.70 -10.59 6.42
N ALA A 401 13.90 -11.50 7.38
CA ALA A 401 15.22 -11.80 7.95
C ALA A 401 16.18 -12.36 6.89
N VAL A 402 15.71 -13.27 6.05
CA VAL A 402 16.51 -13.82 4.93
C VAL A 402 16.90 -12.73 3.94
N MET A 403 15.98 -11.82 3.60
CA MET A 403 16.27 -10.72 2.68
C MET A 403 17.27 -9.72 3.30
N ALA A 404 17.13 -9.37 4.58
CA ALA A 404 18.08 -8.52 5.29
C ALA A 404 19.47 -9.15 5.43
N PHE A 405 19.53 -10.48 5.53
CA PHE A 405 20.79 -11.22 5.61
C PHE A 405 21.55 -11.21 4.28
N LEU A 406 20.84 -11.34 3.15
CA LEU A 406 21.45 -11.58 1.84
C LEU A 406 21.70 -10.32 0.99
N PHE A 407 20.89 -9.26 1.12
CA PHE A 407 20.90 -8.12 0.20
C PHE A 407 21.28 -6.81 0.89
N ASP A 408 21.98 -5.94 0.16
CA ASP A 408 22.32 -4.59 0.62
C ASP A 408 21.14 -3.63 0.59
N LEU A 409 21.23 -2.56 1.39
CA LEU A 409 20.19 -1.54 1.53
C LEU A 409 19.79 -0.93 0.19
N LYS A 410 20.77 -0.59 -0.68
CA LYS A 410 20.51 0.03 -1.98
C LYS A 410 19.66 -0.86 -2.89
N ASP A 411 20.04 -2.14 -3.01
CA ASP A 411 19.32 -3.11 -3.83
C ASP A 411 17.89 -3.35 -3.35
N LEU A 412 17.68 -3.30 -2.03
CA LEU A 412 16.36 -3.45 -1.41
C LEU A 412 15.45 -2.25 -1.70
N VAL A 413 15.95 -1.02 -1.60
CA VAL A 413 15.16 0.20 -1.81
C VAL A 413 14.57 0.27 -3.22
N ASP A 414 15.38 -0.03 -4.24
CA ASP A 414 14.93 0.02 -5.63
C ASP A 414 13.85 -1.03 -5.93
N LEU A 415 14.01 -2.24 -5.39
CA LEU A 415 13.04 -3.32 -5.60
C LEU A 415 11.72 -3.08 -4.85
N MET A 416 11.75 -2.42 -3.69
CA MET A 416 10.54 -2.01 -2.96
C MET A 416 9.71 -1.01 -3.78
N SER A 417 10.37 -0.05 -4.41
CA SER A 417 9.70 1.02 -5.15
C SER A 417 8.84 0.49 -6.30
N ILE A 418 9.32 -0.51 -7.07
CA ILE A 418 8.56 -1.05 -8.21
C ILE A 418 7.26 -1.72 -7.77
N GLY A 419 7.30 -2.53 -6.70
CA GLY A 419 6.11 -3.22 -6.17
C GLY A 419 5.06 -2.26 -5.64
N THR A 420 5.49 -1.23 -4.90
CA THR A 420 4.60 -0.22 -4.32
C THR A 420 3.96 0.67 -5.39
N LEU A 421 4.73 1.16 -6.36
CA LEU A 421 4.22 1.98 -7.46
C LEU A 421 3.21 1.23 -8.31
N LEU A 422 3.44 -0.07 -8.54
CA LEU A 422 2.47 -0.92 -9.25
C LEU A 422 1.17 -1.08 -8.45
N ALA A 423 1.26 -1.36 -7.14
CA ALA A 423 0.08 -1.46 -6.29
C ALA A 423 -0.73 -0.15 -6.27
N TYR A 424 -0.06 1.00 -6.15
CA TYR A 424 -0.73 2.32 -6.16
C TYR A 424 -1.38 2.63 -7.51
N THR A 425 -0.77 2.23 -8.62
CA THR A 425 -1.35 2.33 -9.96
C THR A 425 -2.64 1.51 -10.07
N LEU A 426 -2.60 0.27 -9.59
CA LEU A 426 -3.77 -0.62 -9.61
C LEU A 426 -4.90 -0.10 -8.73
N VAL A 427 -4.60 0.44 -7.55
CA VAL A 427 -5.61 1.07 -6.68
C VAL A 427 -6.27 2.26 -7.36
N ALA A 428 -5.51 3.12 -8.02
CA ALA A 428 -6.06 4.26 -8.78
C ALA A 428 -6.97 3.80 -9.92
N ALA A 429 -6.57 2.77 -10.67
CA ALA A 429 -7.41 2.15 -11.70
C ALA A 429 -8.69 1.54 -11.11
N CYS A 430 -8.58 0.85 -9.96
CA CYS A 430 -9.73 0.26 -9.28
C CYS A 430 -10.74 1.31 -8.79
N VAL A 431 -10.30 2.50 -8.34
CA VAL A 431 -11.20 3.61 -7.98
C VAL A 431 -12.03 4.04 -9.20
N LEU A 432 -11.38 4.17 -10.37
CA LEU A 432 -12.10 4.51 -11.61
C LEU A 432 -13.12 3.45 -11.95
N VAL A 433 -12.72 2.18 -12.00
CA VAL A 433 -13.62 1.07 -12.33
C VAL A 433 -14.82 1.01 -11.37
N LEU A 434 -14.55 1.00 -10.06
CA LEU A 434 -15.59 0.79 -9.04
C LEU A 434 -16.61 1.95 -8.97
N ARG A 435 -16.19 3.18 -9.27
CA ARG A 435 -17.06 4.35 -9.23
C ARG A 435 -18.09 4.38 -10.35
N TYR A 436 -17.80 3.71 -11.46
CA TYR A 436 -18.65 3.67 -12.65
C TYR A 436 -19.34 2.31 -12.85
N GLN A 437 -19.18 1.36 -11.92
CA GLN A 437 -19.93 0.10 -11.94
C GLN A 437 -21.37 0.30 -11.44
N PRO A 438 -22.35 -0.38 -12.06
CA PRO A 438 -23.72 -0.42 -11.57
C PRO A 438 -23.75 -1.05 -10.17
N LYS A 439 -24.72 -0.65 -9.34
CA LYS A 439 -24.99 -1.35 -8.08
C LYS A 439 -25.41 -2.76 -8.45
N GLN A 440 -24.62 -3.77 -8.09
CA GLN A 440 -25.10 -5.15 -8.12
C GLN A 440 -26.09 -5.27 -6.94
N PRO A 441 -27.37 -5.54 -7.17
CA PRO A 441 -28.23 -6.02 -6.11
C PRO A 441 -27.60 -7.33 -5.62
N GLY A 442 -27.32 -7.42 -4.34
CA GLY A 442 -26.72 -8.64 -3.78
C GLY A 442 -27.54 -9.85 -4.19
N LEU A 443 -26.87 -10.94 -4.56
CA LEU A 443 -27.49 -12.20 -5.02
C LEU A 443 -28.59 -12.71 -4.06
N SER A 444 -28.52 -12.32 -2.76
CA SER A 444 -29.53 -12.60 -1.75
C SER A 444 -30.85 -11.87 -1.96
N TYR A 445 -30.84 -10.66 -2.57
CA TYR A 445 -32.07 -9.94 -2.88
C TYR A 445 -32.76 -10.54 -4.11
N GLN A 446 -32.02 -10.98 -5.11
CA GLN A 446 -32.59 -11.70 -6.27
C GLN A 446 -33.11 -13.08 -5.87
N MET A 447 -32.47 -13.77 -4.94
CA MET A 447 -32.96 -15.06 -4.42
C MET A 447 -34.23 -14.87 -3.56
N ALA A 448 -34.34 -13.78 -2.81
CA ALA A 448 -35.55 -13.46 -2.02
C ALA A 448 -36.73 -13.05 -2.91
N GLU A 449 -36.49 -12.24 -3.95
CA GLU A 449 -37.54 -11.89 -4.95
C GLU A 449 -37.99 -13.13 -5.74
N LEU A 450 -37.07 -14.00 -6.16
CA LEU A 450 -37.40 -15.26 -6.85
C LEU A 450 -38.12 -16.25 -5.92
N GLN A 451 -37.94 -16.18 -4.61
CA GLN A 451 -38.62 -17.02 -3.65
C GLN A 451 -40.03 -16.49 -3.30
N GLU A 452 -40.20 -15.18 -3.27
CA GLU A 452 -41.52 -14.53 -3.13
C GLU A 452 -42.39 -14.69 -4.39
N GLU A 453 -41.80 -14.67 -5.60
CA GLU A 453 -42.51 -14.96 -6.85
C GLU A 453 -42.82 -16.44 -7.04
N ALA A 454 -42.02 -17.35 -6.47
CA ALA A 454 -42.27 -18.80 -6.50
C ALA A 454 -43.40 -19.23 -5.56
N ASP A 455 -43.65 -18.50 -4.48
CA ASP A 455 -44.76 -18.75 -3.54
C ASP A 455 -46.11 -18.17 -4.01
N LEU A 456 -46.13 -17.35 -5.08
CA LEU A 456 -47.34 -16.68 -5.58
C LEU A 456 -47.99 -17.35 -6.81
N GLY A 457 -47.68 -18.60 -7.13
CA GLY A 457 -48.51 -19.42 -7.99
C GLY A 457 -48.08 -19.60 -9.42
N ASP A 458 -48.08 -20.90 -9.77
CA ASP A 458 -48.24 -21.50 -11.10
C ASP A 458 -47.29 -21.10 -12.26
N GLY A 459 -46.31 -21.96 -12.42
CA GLY A 459 -45.95 -22.51 -13.74
C GLY A 459 -45.65 -21.56 -14.88
N ILE A 460 -44.56 -20.80 -14.84
CA ILE A 460 -43.84 -20.43 -16.06
C ILE A 460 -42.34 -20.32 -15.75
N SER A 461 -41.59 -21.21 -16.37
CA SER A 461 -40.13 -21.24 -16.40
C SER A 461 -39.57 -20.01 -17.12
N VAL A 462 -39.00 -19.05 -16.38
CA VAL A 462 -38.24 -17.92 -16.97
C VAL A 462 -36.94 -17.66 -16.22
N PRO A 463 -35.87 -18.44 -16.46
CA PRO A 463 -34.54 -18.00 -16.07
C PRO A 463 -33.73 -17.32 -17.19
N SER A 464 -34.27 -17.18 -18.41
CA SER A 464 -33.49 -16.67 -19.54
C SER A 464 -33.73 -15.20 -19.89
N MET A 465 -34.77 -14.56 -19.37
CA MET A 465 -35.19 -13.23 -19.82
C MET A 465 -34.58 -12.08 -19.00
N VAL A 466 -34.28 -12.28 -17.73
CA VAL A 466 -33.70 -11.25 -16.85
C VAL A 466 -32.25 -10.90 -17.22
N MET A 467 -31.51 -11.82 -17.88
CA MET A 467 -30.17 -11.52 -18.42
C MET A 467 -30.19 -10.72 -19.73
N LEU A 468 -31.33 -10.63 -20.43
CA LEU A 468 -31.44 -9.97 -21.73
C LEU A 468 -31.96 -8.53 -21.68
N GLU A 469 -32.73 -8.15 -20.66
CA GLU A 469 -33.22 -6.77 -20.51
C GLU A 469 -32.11 -5.74 -20.22
N GLY A 470 -30.96 -6.15 -19.65
CA GLY A 470 -29.79 -5.28 -19.47
C GLY A 470 -28.91 -5.09 -20.71
N MET A 471 -29.15 -5.81 -21.81
CA MET A 471 -28.31 -5.80 -23.02
C MET A 471 -28.93 -5.03 -24.22
N GLU A 472 -30.09 -4.40 -24.08
CA GLU A 472 -30.71 -3.64 -25.19
C GLU A 472 -30.09 -2.24 -25.41
N GLU A 473 -29.20 -1.75 -24.54
CA GLU A 473 -28.42 -0.56 -24.88
C GLU A 473 -27.36 -0.92 -25.93
N ARG A 474 -27.66 -0.67 -27.19
CA ARG A 474 -26.71 -0.86 -28.30
C ARG A 474 -25.51 0.07 -28.10
N PHE A 475 -24.29 -0.52 -28.12
CA PHE A 475 -23.05 0.23 -28.17
C PHE A 475 -23.09 1.21 -29.35
N SER A 476 -23.05 2.51 -29.06
CA SER A 476 -23.05 3.59 -30.06
C SER A 476 -22.00 4.62 -29.64
N PHE A 477 -21.40 5.28 -30.60
CA PHE A 477 -20.51 6.42 -30.34
C PHE A 477 -21.21 7.51 -29.51
N ARG A 478 -22.52 7.67 -29.67
CA ARG A 478 -23.33 8.61 -28.89
C ARG A 478 -23.43 8.17 -27.41
N SER A 479 -23.60 6.89 -27.10
CA SER A 479 -23.62 6.39 -25.70
C SER A 479 -22.27 6.57 -25.02
N MET A 480 -21.18 6.55 -25.77
CA MET A 480 -19.83 6.79 -25.26
C MET A 480 -19.58 8.28 -24.92
N MET A 481 -20.08 9.21 -25.73
CA MET A 481 -19.84 10.66 -25.58
C MET A 481 -20.91 11.39 -24.76
N SER A 482 -22.14 10.91 -24.77
CA SER A 482 -23.27 11.55 -24.09
C SER A 482 -24.28 10.51 -23.61
N PRO A 483 -23.97 9.78 -22.52
CA PRO A 483 -24.90 8.82 -21.95
C PRO A 483 -26.15 9.51 -21.46
N GLN A 484 -27.32 8.91 -21.70
CA GLN A 484 -28.60 9.44 -21.26
C GLN A 484 -28.95 9.08 -19.82
N ASN A 485 -28.27 8.05 -19.25
CA ASN A 485 -28.53 7.52 -17.94
C ASN A 485 -27.89 8.40 -16.85
N THR A 486 -28.62 8.61 -15.76
CA THR A 486 -28.14 9.35 -14.58
C THR A 486 -27.42 8.45 -13.56
N GLU A 487 -27.56 7.13 -13.67
CA GLU A 487 -26.90 6.12 -12.86
C GLU A 487 -26.06 5.17 -13.72
N PRO A 488 -25.00 4.55 -13.18
CA PRO A 488 -24.17 3.62 -13.93
C PRO A 488 -24.98 2.44 -14.46
N SER A 489 -24.86 2.17 -15.77
CA SER A 489 -25.41 0.98 -16.43
C SER A 489 -24.32 -0.05 -16.71
N THR A 490 -24.70 -1.28 -17.06
CA THR A 490 -23.75 -2.33 -17.47
C THR A 490 -22.90 -1.91 -18.66
N LEU A 491 -23.51 -1.18 -19.62
CA LEU A 491 -22.82 -0.65 -20.78
C LEU A 491 -21.81 0.45 -20.39
N SER A 492 -22.19 1.40 -19.50
CA SER A 492 -21.29 2.45 -19.04
C SER A 492 -20.11 1.87 -18.25
N GLY A 493 -20.34 0.86 -17.41
CA GLY A 493 -19.30 0.12 -16.70
C GLY A 493 -18.32 -0.58 -17.64
N PHE A 494 -18.83 -1.22 -18.69
CA PHE A 494 -18.02 -1.86 -19.73
C PHE A 494 -17.15 -0.87 -20.51
N ILE A 495 -17.72 0.29 -20.90
CA ILE A 495 -16.99 1.37 -21.58
C ILE A 495 -15.85 1.88 -20.69
N VAL A 496 -16.10 2.11 -19.40
CA VAL A 496 -15.07 2.57 -18.46
C VAL A 496 -13.98 1.52 -18.26
N ASN A 497 -14.32 0.23 -18.13
CA ASN A 497 -13.35 -0.84 -17.98
C ASN A 497 -12.38 -0.91 -19.16
N ILE A 498 -12.90 -0.85 -20.39
CA ILE A 498 -12.08 -0.82 -21.59
C ILE A 498 -11.24 0.47 -21.64
N ALA A 499 -11.86 1.64 -21.39
CA ALA A 499 -11.15 2.91 -21.42
C ALA A 499 -10.00 2.95 -20.40
N VAL A 500 -10.21 2.48 -19.17
CA VAL A 500 -9.16 2.43 -18.13
C VAL A 500 -8.07 1.44 -18.49
N SER A 501 -8.41 0.27 -19.07
CA SER A 501 -7.42 -0.71 -19.52
C SER A 501 -6.55 -0.16 -20.65
N VAL A 502 -7.16 0.46 -21.66
CA VAL A 502 -6.42 1.10 -22.78
C VAL A 502 -5.58 2.27 -22.26
N LEU A 503 -6.14 3.07 -21.35
CA LEU A 503 -5.42 4.18 -20.72
C LEU A 503 -4.17 3.71 -19.99
N GLY A 504 -4.26 2.61 -19.23
CA GLY A 504 -3.11 2.00 -18.55
C GLY A 504 -1.99 1.59 -19.52
N VAL A 505 -2.36 0.96 -20.65
CA VAL A 505 -1.40 0.58 -21.70
C VAL A 505 -0.77 1.82 -22.37
N LEU A 506 -1.56 2.84 -22.67
CA LEU A 506 -1.06 4.09 -23.28
C LEU A 506 -0.13 4.85 -22.34
N ILE A 507 -0.44 4.92 -21.04
CA ILE A 507 0.42 5.53 -20.03
C ILE A 507 1.75 4.77 -19.93
N LEU A 508 1.72 3.43 -19.96
CA LEU A 508 2.93 2.61 -19.96
C LEU A 508 3.80 2.88 -21.19
N LEU A 509 3.20 2.88 -22.38
CA LEU A 509 3.91 3.18 -23.64
C LEU A 509 4.49 4.60 -23.63
N PHE A 510 3.71 5.58 -23.19
CA PHE A 510 4.18 6.96 -23.03
C PHE A 510 5.41 7.03 -22.13
N SER A 511 5.35 6.39 -20.97
CA SER A 511 6.43 6.43 -19.97
C SER A 511 7.70 5.74 -20.49
N ILE A 512 7.58 4.60 -21.17
CA ILE A 512 8.70 3.91 -21.82
C ILE A 512 9.37 4.79 -22.87
N LEU A 513 8.57 5.41 -23.75
CA LEU A 513 9.09 6.29 -24.81
C LEU A 513 9.67 7.59 -24.25
N ALA A 514 9.09 8.14 -23.20
CA ALA A 514 9.59 9.35 -22.56
C ALA A 514 10.96 9.14 -21.88
N VAL A 515 11.17 7.98 -21.27
CA VAL A 515 12.42 7.65 -20.58
C VAL A 515 13.51 7.20 -21.57
N ASN A 516 13.18 6.39 -22.57
CA ASN A 516 14.17 5.76 -23.45
C ASN A 516 14.32 6.40 -24.85
N GLY A 517 13.32 7.21 -25.28
CA GLY A 517 13.21 7.62 -26.69
C GLY A 517 14.02 8.86 -27.11
N GLY A 518 14.65 9.56 -26.17
CA GLY A 518 15.45 10.76 -26.47
C GLY A 518 14.64 11.93 -27.06
N MET A 519 15.34 12.99 -27.50
CA MET A 519 14.77 14.26 -27.99
C MET A 519 14.50 14.27 -29.52
N ALA A 520 14.39 13.12 -30.15
CA ALA A 520 14.08 13.04 -31.59
C ALA A 520 12.67 13.60 -31.88
N VAL A 521 12.54 14.41 -32.94
CA VAL A 521 11.26 15.05 -33.33
C VAL A 521 10.14 14.02 -33.50
N LEU A 522 10.45 12.86 -34.09
CA LEU A 522 9.51 11.77 -34.28
C LEU A 522 9.00 11.23 -32.91
N ASN A 523 9.91 11.07 -31.94
CA ASN A 523 9.54 10.62 -30.60
C ASN A 523 8.62 11.64 -29.89
N LEU A 524 8.95 12.94 -29.99
CA LEU A 524 8.11 14.00 -29.43
C LEU A 524 6.71 14.04 -30.08
N PHE A 525 6.62 13.80 -31.38
CA PHE A 525 5.34 13.70 -32.07
C PHE A 525 4.52 12.50 -31.58
N VAL A 526 5.14 11.32 -31.45
CA VAL A 526 4.47 10.10 -30.93
C VAL A 526 4.01 10.32 -29.49
N LEU A 527 4.84 10.92 -28.65
CA LEU A 527 4.45 11.27 -27.27
C LEU A 527 3.26 12.22 -27.23
N ALA A 528 3.23 13.25 -28.09
CA ALA A 528 2.09 14.17 -28.16
C ALA A 528 0.80 13.46 -28.60
N VAL A 529 0.87 12.53 -29.54
CA VAL A 529 -0.29 11.73 -30.00
C VAL A 529 -0.80 10.83 -28.88
N ILE A 530 0.09 10.11 -28.17
CA ILE A 530 -0.30 9.23 -27.05
C ILE A 530 -0.90 10.07 -25.91
N PHE A 531 -0.31 11.22 -25.59
CA PHE A 531 -0.86 12.13 -24.57
C PHE A 531 -2.26 12.64 -24.94
N ALA A 532 -2.47 13.03 -26.19
CA ALA A 532 -3.80 13.44 -26.68
C ALA A 532 -4.82 12.29 -26.59
N ALA A 533 -4.42 11.06 -26.90
CA ALA A 533 -5.25 9.86 -26.72
C ALA A 533 -5.60 9.61 -25.25
N CYS A 534 -4.65 9.77 -24.34
CA CYS A 534 -4.90 9.66 -22.88
C CYS A 534 -5.90 10.74 -22.41
N CYS A 535 -5.75 11.98 -22.85
CA CYS A 535 -6.68 13.06 -22.52
C CYS A 535 -8.09 12.76 -23.06
N PHE A 536 -8.20 12.24 -24.28
CA PHE A 536 -9.48 11.87 -24.89
C PHE A 536 -10.17 10.73 -24.14
N LEU A 537 -9.44 9.67 -23.75
CA LEU A 537 -10.00 8.58 -22.94
C LEU A 537 -10.41 9.06 -21.54
N THR A 538 -9.62 9.92 -20.92
CA THR A 538 -9.98 10.54 -19.63
C THR A 538 -11.26 11.35 -19.73
N PHE A 539 -11.43 12.10 -20.83
CA PHE A 539 -12.67 12.83 -21.11
C PHE A 539 -13.86 11.88 -21.28
N ILE A 540 -13.71 10.77 -22.01
CA ILE A 540 -14.77 9.76 -22.16
C ILE A 540 -15.19 9.21 -20.80
N VAL A 541 -14.23 8.82 -19.94
CA VAL A 541 -14.51 8.33 -18.59
C VAL A 541 -15.25 9.39 -17.77
N GLY A 542 -14.82 10.65 -17.86
CA GLY A 542 -15.46 11.77 -17.14
C GLY A 542 -16.90 12.06 -17.57
N ARG A 543 -17.28 11.66 -18.79
CA ARG A 543 -18.67 11.83 -19.30
C ARG A 543 -19.62 10.73 -18.83
N GLN A 544 -19.10 9.59 -18.37
CA GLN A 544 -19.94 8.48 -17.91
C GLN A 544 -20.60 8.79 -16.55
N PRO A 545 -21.81 8.24 -16.28
CA PRO A 545 -22.50 8.45 -15.02
C PRO A 545 -21.78 7.78 -13.85
N GLN A 546 -21.67 8.51 -12.73
CA GLN A 546 -21.00 8.04 -11.52
C GLN A 546 -22.00 7.54 -10.48
N SER A 547 -21.59 6.54 -9.68
CA SER A 547 -22.38 6.03 -8.57
C SER A 547 -22.63 7.12 -7.51
N LYS A 548 -23.91 7.31 -7.13
CA LYS A 548 -24.37 8.28 -6.13
C LYS A 548 -24.27 7.77 -4.69
N THR A 549 -23.63 6.63 -4.45
CA THR A 549 -23.48 6.06 -3.10
C THR A 549 -22.90 7.10 -2.13
N LYS A 550 -23.53 7.27 -0.96
CA LYS A 550 -23.03 8.15 0.10
C LYS A 550 -21.85 7.46 0.80
N LEU A 551 -20.65 8.00 0.63
CA LEU A 551 -19.44 7.57 1.32
C LEU A 551 -18.96 8.69 2.25
N SER A 552 -18.28 8.34 3.33
CA SER A 552 -17.66 9.30 4.24
C SER A 552 -16.53 10.11 3.59
N PHE A 553 -15.85 9.51 2.61
CA PHE A 553 -14.83 10.16 1.79
C PHE A 553 -14.96 9.73 0.32
N LYS A 554 -14.75 10.69 -0.59
CA LYS A 554 -14.72 10.48 -2.04
C LYS A 554 -13.55 11.25 -2.64
N VAL A 555 -12.82 10.63 -3.57
CA VAL A 555 -11.76 11.31 -4.34
C VAL A 555 -12.36 12.50 -5.08
N PRO A 556 -11.84 13.72 -4.90
CA PRO A 556 -12.28 14.89 -5.64
C PRO A 556 -11.83 14.81 -7.10
N MET A 557 -12.41 15.64 -7.97
CA MET A 557 -12.02 15.81 -9.37
C MET A 557 -11.83 14.48 -10.15
N LEU A 558 -12.73 13.52 -9.93
CA LEU A 558 -12.72 12.28 -10.71
C LEU A 558 -13.11 12.58 -12.18
N PRO A 559 -12.45 12.03 -13.22
CA PRO A 559 -11.40 10.98 -13.20
C PRO A 559 -9.95 11.49 -13.12
N PHE A 560 -9.71 12.80 -13.06
CA PHE A 560 -8.38 13.39 -13.23
C PHE A 560 -7.36 12.93 -12.20
N ILE A 561 -7.70 12.96 -10.90
CA ILE A 561 -6.77 12.59 -9.82
C ILE A 561 -6.28 11.14 -9.95
N PRO A 562 -7.13 10.11 -10.12
CA PRO A 562 -6.64 8.75 -10.32
C PRO A 562 -5.80 8.58 -11.59
N VAL A 563 -6.17 9.25 -12.70
CA VAL A 563 -5.41 9.17 -13.95
C VAL A 563 -4.02 9.79 -13.82
N ILE A 564 -3.92 10.97 -13.18
CA ILE A 564 -2.63 11.61 -12.89
C ILE A 564 -1.80 10.74 -11.94
N SER A 565 -2.44 10.14 -10.93
CA SER A 565 -1.76 9.20 -10.03
C SER A 565 -1.18 8.01 -10.79
N MET A 566 -1.96 7.38 -11.68
CA MET A 566 -1.48 6.29 -12.53
C MET A 566 -0.30 6.74 -13.39
N PHE A 567 -0.40 7.93 -14.02
CA PHE A 567 0.65 8.47 -14.87
C PHE A 567 1.96 8.69 -14.11
N VAL A 568 1.89 9.36 -12.97
CA VAL A 568 3.08 9.66 -12.14
C VAL A 568 3.72 8.36 -11.64
N ASN A 569 2.92 7.43 -11.12
CA ASN A 569 3.43 6.16 -10.59
C ASN A 569 4.11 5.32 -11.68
N VAL A 570 3.50 5.19 -12.87
CA VAL A 570 4.08 4.43 -13.97
C VAL A 570 5.34 5.11 -14.51
N TYR A 571 5.35 6.45 -14.59
CA TYR A 571 6.53 7.20 -15.01
C TYR A 571 7.71 7.00 -14.06
N LEU A 572 7.47 7.12 -12.74
CA LEU A 572 8.49 6.87 -11.72
C LEU A 572 8.99 5.42 -11.76
N MET A 573 8.10 4.46 -11.99
CA MET A 573 8.46 3.04 -12.14
C MET A 573 9.41 2.80 -13.33
N MET A 574 9.23 3.53 -14.44
CA MET A 574 10.11 3.40 -15.63
C MET A 574 11.50 4.03 -15.43
N GLN A 575 11.70 4.86 -14.41
CA GLN A 575 13.01 5.43 -14.06
C GLN A 575 13.94 4.43 -13.34
N LEU A 576 13.40 3.30 -12.89
CA LEU A 576 14.16 2.31 -12.14
C LEU A 576 15.15 1.52 -13.01
N ASP A 577 16.25 1.08 -12.40
CA ASP A 577 17.33 0.37 -13.07
C ASP A 577 16.90 -0.97 -13.68
N ARG A 578 17.59 -1.42 -14.73
CA ARG A 578 17.35 -2.70 -15.41
C ARG A 578 17.53 -3.91 -14.48
N GLY A 579 18.48 -3.84 -13.55
CA GLY A 579 18.71 -4.90 -12.56
C GLY A 579 17.48 -5.13 -11.67
N THR A 580 16.83 -4.04 -11.27
CA THR A 580 15.58 -4.07 -10.49
C THR A 580 14.45 -4.76 -11.25
N TRP A 581 14.31 -4.48 -12.56
CA TRP A 581 13.31 -5.15 -13.41
C TRP A 581 13.54 -6.66 -13.54
N ILE A 582 14.80 -7.11 -13.62
CA ILE A 582 15.12 -8.55 -13.66
C ILE A 582 14.75 -9.22 -12.35
N ARG A 583 15.12 -8.65 -11.20
CA ARG A 583 14.76 -9.16 -9.87
C ARG A 583 13.24 -9.22 -9.70
N PHE A 584 12.54 -8.19 -10.14
CA PHE A 584 11.08 -8.13 -10.13
C PHE A 584 10.45 -9.22 -11.01
N ALA A 585 10.98 -9.47 -12.20
CA ALA A 585 10.49 -10.53 -13.08
C ALA A 585 10.66 -11.92 -12.45
N VAL A 586 11.78 -12.18 -11.76
CA VAL A 586 11.99 -13.43 -11.00
C VAL A 586 10.95 -13.58 -9.89
N TRP A 587 10.68 -12.51 -9.14
CA TRP A 587 9.67 -12.52 -8.08
C TRP A 587 8.27 -12.80 -8.64
N MET A 588 7.91 -12.18 -9.75
CA MET A 588 6.61 -12.41 -10.41
C MET A 588 6.48 -13.81 -10.96
N ALA A 589 7.55 -14.39 -11.53
CA ALA A 589 7.56 -15.78 -12.00
C ALA A 589 7.29 -16.76 -10.84
N LEU A 590 7.92 -16.54 -9.68
CA LEU A 590 7.65 -17.32 -8.47
C LEU A 590 6.19 -17.19 -8.01
N GLY A 591 5.65 -15.97 -8.01
CA GLY A 591 4.25 -15.71 -7.68
C GLY A 591 3.29 -16.44 -8.62
N PHE A 592 3.51 -16.37 -9.91
CA PHE A 592 2.67 -17.08 -10.88
C PHE A 592 2.78 -18.59 -10.74
N ALA A 593 3.94 -19.14 -10.41
CA ALA A 593 4.10 -20.56 -10.11
C ALA A 593 3.23 -20.99 -8.91
N ILE A 594 3.18 -20.16 -7.84
CA ILE A 594 2.32 -20.40 -6.67
C ILE A 594 0.84 -20.26 -7.07
N TYR A 595 0.47 -19.21 -7.81
CA TYR A 595 -0.91 -18.95 -8.19
C TYR A 595 -1.50 -20.07 -9.08
N PHE A 596 -0.80 -20.41 -10.16
CA PHE A 596 -1.28 -21.46 -11.09
C PHE A 596 -1.12 -22.86 -10.52
N GLY A 597 -0.12 -23.11 -9.66
CA GLY A 597 0.10 -24.41 -9.03
C GLY A 597 -0.82 -24.69 -7.84
N TYR A 598 -1.13 -23.66 -7.05
CA TYR A 598 -1.93 -23.81 -5.82
C TYR A 598 -3.18 -22.94 -5.82
N GLY A 599 -3.03 -21.60 -5.95
CA GLY A 599 -4.08 -20.61 -5.69
C GLY A 599 -5.35 -20.82 -6.52
N ILE A 600 -5.22 -21.00 -7.84
CA ILE A 600 -6.38 -21.16 -8.74
C ILE A 600 -7.25 -22.39 -8.41
N HIS A 601 -6.66 -23.41 -7.79
CA HIS A 601 -7.34 -24.65 -7.42
C HIS A 601 -8.00 -24.58 -6.04
N HIS A 602 -7.48 -23.75 -5.13
CA HIS A 602 -7.92 -23.66 -3.74
C HIS A 602 -8.70 -22.36 -3.45
N SER A 603 -8.92 -21.51 -4.45
CA SER A 603 -9.70 -20.27 -4.33
C SER A 603 -11.12 -20.56 -3.81
N LEU A 604 -11.54 -19.88 -2.74
CA LEU A 604 -12.86 -20.01 -2.13
C LEU A 604 -13.98 -19.59 -3.10
N GLU A 605 -13.80 -18.53 -3.86
CA GLU A 605 -14.76 -18.12 -4.90
C GLU A 605 -14.85 -19.16 -6.03
N GLY A 606 -13.82 -19.98 -6.20
CA GLY A 606 -13.82 -21.12 -7.13
C GLY A 606 -14.59 -22.31 -6.60
N SER A 607 -14.58 -22.57 -5.31
CA SER A 607 -15.31 -23.68 -4.67
C SER A 607 -16.78 -23.35 -4.49
N ALA A 608 -17.13 -22.10 -4.20
CA ALA A 608 -18.53 -21.64 -4.12
C ALA A 608 -19.27 -21.74 -5.47
N ALA A 609 -18.54 -21.66 -6.58
CA ALA A 609 -19.11 -21.81 -7.92
C ALA A 609 -19.27 -23.28 -8.39
N ARG A 610 -18.78 -24.26 -7.62
CA ARG A 610 -18.99 -25.69 -7.91
C ARG A 610 -20.26 -26.13 -7.19
N PRO A 611 -21.27 -26.72 -7.90
CA PRO A 611 -22.41 -27.34 -7.22
C PRO A 611 -21.88 -28.39 -6.25
N SER A 612 -22.39 -28.38 -5.02
CA SER A 612 -22.00 -29.39 -4.02
C SER A 612 -22.34 -30.79 -4.58
N PRO A 613 -21.49 -31.81 -4.35
CA PRO A 613 -21.74 -33.17 -4.81
C PRO A 613 -23.10 -33.71 -4.38
N ASP A 614 -23.67 -33.18 -3.28
CA ASP A 614 -25.01 -33.52 -2.80
C ASP A 614 -26.16 -33.00 -3.68
N THR A 615 -25.91 -31.98 -4.53
CA THR A 615 -26.92 -31.47 -5.46
C THR A 615 -26.98 -32.28 -6.75
N GLU A 616 -25.88 -32.93 -7.19
CA GLU A 616 -25.87 -33.82 -8.33
C GLU A 616 -26.55 -35.16 -8.02
N MET A 617 -26.57 -35.64 -6.77
CA MET A 617 -27.25 -36.89 -6.38
C MET A 617 -28.76 -36.72 -6.16
N ARG A 618 -29.30 -35.48 -6.05
CA ARG A 618 -30.75 -35.27 -5.93
C ARG A 618 -31.50 -35.18 -7.24
N GLY A 619 -30.81 -35.15 -8.39
CA GLY A 619 -31.39 -35.04 -9.72
C GLY A 619 -31.92 -36.35 -10.32
N PHE A 620 -31.74 -37.50 -9.68
CA PHE A 620 -32.21 -38.80 -10.19
C PHE A 620 -32.80 -39.68 -9.07
N LYS A 621 -34.06 -39.42 -8.70
CA LYS A 621 -34.93 -40.43 -8.09
C LYS A 621 -36.36 -40.27 -8.63
N PRO A 622 -36.95 -41.32 -9.19
CA PRO A 622 -38.33 -41.30 -9.63
C PRO A 622 -39.26 -41.25 -8.41
N SER A 623 -40.34 -40.52 -8.58
CA SER A 623 -41.44 -40.38 -7.64
C SER A 623 -41.95 -41.74 -7.15
N HIS A 624 -41.72 -42.07 -5.89
CA HIS A 624 -42.50 -43.00 -5.11
C HIS A 624 -42.83 -42.39 -3.74
N GLU A 625 -44.10 -42.41 -3.40
CA GLU A 625 -44.79 -42.00 -2.21
C GLU A 625 -43.95 -42.00 -0.93
N LEU A 626 -43.85 -40.87 -0.25
CA LEU A 626 -43.38 -40.77 1.13
C LEU A 626 -44.54 -40.31 2.04
N ARG A 627 -45.17 -41.30 2.69
CA ARG A 627 -45.86 -41.08 3.96
C ARG A 627 -44.81 -40.59 4.97
N GLY A 628 -44.99 -39.39 5.50
CA GLY A 628 -44.20 -38.86 6.60
C GLY A 628 -44.39 -39.69 7.87
N PRO A 629 -43.38 -39.83 8.73
CA PRO A 629 -43.54 -40.48 10.02
C PRO A 629 -44.34 -39.54 10.96
N ALA A 630 -45.39 -40.13 11.57
CA ALA A 630 -46.19 -39.47 12.60
C ALA A 630 -45.29 -39.00 13.77
N MET A 631 -45.41 -37.75 14.15
CA MET A 631 -44.81 -37.22 15.36
C MET A 631 -45.41 -37.91 16.58
N SER A 632 -44.57 -38.24 17.57
CA SER A 632 -45.00 -38.84 18.84
C SER A 632 -45.75 -37.82 19.69
N PRO A 633 -46.78 -38.27 20.49
CA PRO A 633 -47.64 -37.40 21.28
C PRO A 633 -46.91 -36.55 22.35
N GLU A 634 -45.67 -36.88 22.70
CA GLU A 634 -44.88 -36.13 23.71
C GLU A 634 -44.31 -34.79 23.18
N LYS A 635 -44.22 -34.61 21.87
CA LYS A 635 -43.74 -33.32 21.31
C LYS A 635 -44.83 -32.26 21.13
N GLU A 636 -46.10 -32.67 21.01
CA GLU A 636 -47.25 -31.75 21.00
C GLU A 636 -47.53 -31.13 22.37
N ALA A 637 -47.28 -31.90 23.45
CA ALA A 637 -47.48 -31.42 24.81
C ALA A 637 -46.44 -30.35 25.23
N PHE A 638 -45.24 -30.37 24.61
CA PHE A 638 -44.18 -29.39 24.91
C PHE A 638 -44.41 -28.04 24.21
N LEU A 639 -45.07 -28.03 23.06
CA LEU A 639 -45.39 -26.80 22.33
C LEU A 639 -46.63 -26.09 22.89
N HIS A 640 -47.56 -26.83 23.53
CA HIS A 640 -48.75 -26.22 24.14
C HIS A 640 -48.50 -25.60 25.52
N ASN A 641 -47.53 -26.13 26.28
CA ASN A 641 -47.15 -25.56 27.59
C ASN A 641 -46.19 -24.36 27.49
N GLY A 642 -45.52 -24.14 26.31
CA GLY A 642 -44.65 -22.99 26.08
C GLY A 642 -45.43 -21.71 25.73
N LEU A 643 -46.64 -21.83 25.21
CA LEU A 643 -47.47 -20.69 24.81
C LEU A 643 -48.40 -20.14 25.95
N GLU A 644 -48.58 -20.90 27.06
CA GLU A 644 -49.32 -20.42 28.23
C GLU A 644 -48.43 -19.73 29.30
N ALA A 645 -47.11 -19.81 29.19
CA ALA A 645 -46.18 -19.14 30.12
C ALA A 645 -45.83 -17.71 29.72
N GLU A 646 -46.01 -17.31 28.45
CA GLU A 646 -45.72 -15.96 27.97
C GLU A 646 -46.89 -14.95 28.10
N SER A 647 -48.06 -15.38 28.55
CA SER A 647 -49.24 -14.51 28.69
C SER A 647 -49.58 -14.12 30.14
N ARG A 648 -48.66 -14.26 31.11
CA ARG A 648 -48.90 -13.97 32.53
C ARG A 648 -47.88 -13.02 33.19
N GLU A 649 -47.01 -12.34 32.44
CA GLU A 649 -46.05 -11.37 32.99
C GLU A 649 -46.20 -9.94 32.43
N GLU A 650 -47.35 -9.54 31.92
CA GLU A 650 -47.60 -8.16 31.47
C GLU A 650 -48.85 -7.54 32.15
N ASP A 651 -49.00 -7.70 33.44
CA ASP A 651 -49.92 -6.87 34.23
C ASP A 651 -49.38 -6.83 35.68
N ASP A 652 -48.57 -5.83 35.99
CA ASP A 652 -48.39 -5.21 37.33
C ASP A 652 -47.06 -4.45 37.33
N GLU A 653 -47.12 -3.14 37.24
CA GLU A 653 -46.26 -2.13 37.87
C GLU A 653 -46.50 -0.75 37.22
N ASP A 654 -47.60 -0.14 37.62
CA ASP A 654 -47.74 1.31 37.75
C ASP A 654 -47.68 1.67 39.24
N ASP A 655 -47.15 2.86 39.50
CA ASP A 655 -47.10 3.63 40.75
C ASP A 655 -45.86 3.42 41.65
N ASP A 656 -44.95 4.42 41.66
CA ASP A 656 -44.91 5.44 42.72
C ASP A 656 -43.71 6.39 42.57
N ASP A 657 -44.07 7.65 42.75
CA ASP A 657 -43.28 8.86 42.92
C ASP A 657 -42.16 8.75 44.00
N ASP A 658 -41.07 9.47 43.90
CA ASP A 658 -40.77 10.65 44.74
C ASP A 658 -39.26 10.92 44.92
N ASP A 659 -38.93 12.16 44.69
CA ASP A 659 -37.95 13.04 45.35
C ASP A 659 -36.55 12.56 45.81
N GLY A 660 -35.56 13.39 45.45
CA GLY A 660 -34.50 13.75 46.38
C GLY A 660 -33.08 13.89 45.86
N ASP A 661 -32.69 15.12 45.56
CA ASP A 661 -31.42 15.79 45.83
C ASP A 661 -30.17 14.94 46.26
N PHE A 662 -29.11 15.01 45.47
CA PHE A 662 -27.79 15.61 45.80
C PHE A 662 -26.81 15.46 44.63
#